data_63fc0a8ed493472a03ce2570a2af4689
#
_entry.id   63fc0a8ed493472a03ce2570a2af4689
#
_cell.length_a   1.000
_cell.length_b   1.000
_cell.length_c   1.000
_cell.angle_alpha   90.00
_cell.angle_beta   90.00
_cell.angle_gamma   90.00
#
_symmetry.space_group_name_H-M   'P 1'
#
loop_
_entity.id
_entity.type
_entity.pdbx_description
1 polymer ?
#
loop_
_entity_poly.entity_id
_entity_poly.type
_entity_poly.pdbx_seq_one_letter_code
_entity_poly.pdbx_strand_id
1 'polypeptide(L)'
;MSMNDWNKTDPIRKRKSKWRTAWQIPLFILSLIALGMANFHKASTKNKPSDKNSIVFEKVNALVKASDFNAAQSACREIIEKTSSDPILQSQVKIYFAEISLLKGESETIVIDWDEALKTLRSIQQENLSEEEKQKYKFLYAKACILLKVEMREALEQLEKANLEADRNPECLNLLSLGYMRSLEPDFIKALKANEEFRNIPLLSEEKRIPAQILGGELLMKLQRPDEARKVLQNINSRKNPSLEIKARQLLALSYMEESLWLESVNIWKQVLDSPKEVLTDAGKPLYFLGVCLKKIDLIKEAEKAWVECEVKSQSDERFAASFQLAQIHFENKNFPQLTNSLEMLVRNCKSEEDWKNKYFSTKQVQNIFEKAQIESVLLSNFELSLRINDSLQKVFPLYIALSFRADIFNSWAEVKLKESSEISDNAKIKALKQASTELLIDAANLNVKSSNQPENASRSLEELWKAITRYRKGKDLPKAQECLLKFINSAGTDNRLGNALYQLGDVQKESGNIDEAKSSYLTSLKYRGPHTYNVRYQLALIHIEKNELDQAEETLEQNLQLLRFEPDTDAQEKSLFAIGSIFFQRKNYRMVVRRYEEALERFGKNNQAVRARLQLAEAYRQLANQEQQNFILGEKTTDETKTHYQAEHRKWLQKSADTYQDLEQLADSPLGITQLSEEERLLIPLLAAECKFNMGQYEAAMLIYTRLAAKTRGKKEMLHALGGMVRCHSALGQFDLVSQRLAELKSQLNDMDDSVRKEWEPWLAIASKPIQK
;
A
#
# COMPACT_ATOMS: atom_id res chain seq x y z
N MET A 1 -9.97 -21.37 -8.56
CA MET A 1 -11.10 -20.49 -8.87
C MET A 1 -12.22 -21.37 -9.39
N SER A 2 -13.29 -21.56 -8.65
CA SER A 2 -14.45 -22.34 -9.14
C SER A 2 -15.24 -21.49 -10.13
N MET A 3 -15.88 -22.13 -11.11
CA MET A 3 -16.78 -21.47 -12.09
C MET A 3 -17.94 -20.66 -11.45
N ASN A 4 -18.16 -20.78 -10.17
CA ASN A 4 -19.19 -20.04 -9.45
C ASN A 4 -19.02 -18.50 -9.45
N ASP A 5 -17.82 -18.00 -9.74
CA ASP A 5 -17.59 -16.56 -9.87
C ASP A 5 -18.08 -15.98 -11.23
N TRP A 6 -18.49 -16.83 -12.16
CA TRP A 6 -18.97 -16.41 -13.48
C TRP A 6 -20.37 -15.79 -13.49
N ASN A 7 -21.13 -15.98 -12.42
CA ASN A 7 -22.55 -15.57 -12.38
C ASN A 7 -22.80 -14.23 -11.66
N LYS A 8 -21.78 -13.55 -11.14
CA LYS A 8 -22.03 -12.35 -10.31
C LYS A 8 -21.88 -11.01 -11.00
N THR A 9 -21.52 -10.95 -12.29
CA THR A 9 -21.34 -9.67 -12.96
C THR A 9 -21.88 -9.67 -14.37
N ASP A 10 -23.16 -9.43 -14.50
CA ASP A 10 -23.72 -8.98 -15.78
C ASP A 10 -24.70 -7.81 -15.53
N PRO A 11 -24.24 -6.55 -15.45
CA PRO A 11 -25.11 -5.42 -15.67
C PRO A 11 -24.96 -4.95 -17.11
N ILE A 12 -26.00 -5.17 -17.92
CA ILE A 12 -26.17 -4.62 -19.27
C ILE A 12 -26.10 -3.10 -19.20
N ARG A 13 -24.98 -2.48 -19.53
CA ARG A 13 -24.89 -1.10 -19.94
C ARG A 13 -24.48 -1.03 -21.41
N LYS A 14 -25.34 -0.37 -22.20
CA LYS A 14 -25.18 -0.09 -23.62
C LYS A 14 -23.78 0.41 -23.93
N ARG A 15 -22.92 -0.44 -24.52
CA ARG A 15 -21.75 0.01 -25.26
C ARG A 15 -21.96 -0.30 -26.74
N LYS A 16 -21.88 0.73 -27.58
CA LYS A 16 -21.65 0.57 -29.02
C LYS A 16 -20.28 -0.06 -29.20
N SER A 17 -20.17 -1.38 -29.18
CA SER A 17 -18.95 -2.07 -29.60
C SER A 17 -19.09 -2.37 -31.09
N LYS A 18 -18.11 -1.95 -31.86
CA LYS A 18 -17.89 -2.40 -33.23
C LYS A 18 -17.52 -3.89 -33.18
N TRP A 19 -18.52 -4.76 -33.21
CA TRP A 19 -18.31 -6.18 -33.40
C TRP A 19 -18.06 -6.42 -34.89
N ARG A 20 -16.81 -6.45 -35.29
CA ARG A 20 -16.37 -7.13 -36.50
C ARG A 20 -15.96 -8.53 -36.08
N THR A 21 -16.63 -9.50 -36.62
CA THR A 21 -16.41 -10.97 -36.65
C THR A 21 -17.53 -11.78 -36.03
N ALA A 22 -18.58 -11.97 -36.78
CA ALA A 22 -19.52 -13.07 -36.57
C ALA A 22 -19.83 -13.70 -37.94
N TRP A 23 -18.86 -14.44 -38.48
CA TRP A 23 -18.96 -15.13 -39.76
C TRP A 23 -19.26 -16.62 -39.59
N GLN A 24 -20.15 -17.03 -38.71
CA GLN A 24 -20.30 -18.48 -38.44
C GLN A 24 -21.70 -19.01 -38.24
N ILE A 25 -22.77 -18.34 -38.72
CA ILE A 25 -24.12 -18.90 -38.63
C ILE A 25 -24.92 -18.96 -39.99
N PRO A 26 -24.32 -19.04 -41.15
CA PRO A 26 -25.14 -19.06 -42.38
C PRO A 26 -25.75 -20.42 -42.75
N LEU A 27 -25.24 -21.55 -42.27
CA LEU A 27 -25.65 -22.89 -42.76
C LEU A 27 -26.77 -23.55 -41.94
N PHE A 28 -27.01 -23.08 -40.70
CA PHE A 28 -28.01 -23.65 -39.82
C PHE A 28 -29.46 -23.29 -40.24
N ILE A 29 -29.61 -22.21 -40.99
CA ILE A 29 -30.90 -21.60 -41.31
C ILE A 29 -31.49 -22.18 -42.58
N LEU A 30 -30.67 -22.62 -43.52
CA LEU A 30 -31.16 -23.19 -44.79
C LEU A 30 -31.95 -24.51 -44.62
N SER A 31 -31.64 -25.32 -43.61
CA SER A 31 -32.35 -26.59 -43.39
C SER A 31 -33.69 -26.39 -42.66
N LEU A 32 -33.83 -25.35 -41.86
CA LEU A 32 -35.10 -25.00 -41.20
C LEU A 32 -36.17 -24.51 -42.19
N ILE A 33 -35.74 -23.82 -43.24
CA ILE A 33 -36.64 -23.32 -44.31
C ILE A 33 -37.23 -24.50 -45.11
N ALA A 34 -36.46 -25.54 -45.40
CA ALA A 34 -36.92 -26.67 -46.22
C ALA A 34 -37.95 -27.55 -45.50
N LEU A 35 -37.86 -27.75 -44.17
CA LEU A 35 -38.81 -28.60 -43.43
C LEU A 35 -40.09 -27.87 -43.04
N GLY A 36 -40.03 -26.59 -42.71
CA GLY A 36 -41.21 -25.77 -42.40
C GLY A 36 -42.11 -25.65 -43.61
N MET A 37 -41.54 -25.51 -44.83
CA MET A 37 -42.31 -25.39 -46.06
C MET A 37 -42.85 -26.75 -46.59
N ALA A 38 -42.17 -27.86 -46.35
CA ALA A 38 -42.66 -29.19 -46.78
C ALA A 38 -43.89 -29.64 -45.96
N ASN A 39 -43.99 -29.32 -44.69
CA ASN A 39 -45.15 -29.63 -43.88
C ASN A 39 -46.36 -28.68 -44.14
N PHE A 40 -46.09 -27.45 -44.56
CA PHE A 40 -47.12 -26.50 -44.93
C PHE A 40 -47.83 -26.85 -46.25
N HIS A 41 -47.08 -27.47 -47.19
CA HIS A 41 -47.66 -27.87 -48.47
C HIS A 41 -48.64 -29.07 -48.37
N LYS A 42 -48.49 -29.91 -47.32
CA LYS A 42 -49.39 -31.07 -47.12
C LYS A 42 -50.75 -30.71 -46.47
N ALA A 43 -50.82 -29.61 -45.73
CA ALA A 43 -52.03 -29.13 -45.05
C ALA A 43 -52.88 -28.19 -45.93
N SER A 44 -52.29 -27.57 -46.97
CA SER A 44 -52.90 -26.50 -47.77
C SER A 44 -53.79 -26.97 -48.93
N THR A 45 -54.02 -28.29 -49.12
CA THR A 45 -54.75 -28.78 -50.28
C THR A 45 -56.24 -28.91 -50.07
N LYS A 46 -56.89 -28.36 -49.01
CA LYS A 46 -58.33 -28.49 -48.75
C LYS A 46 -59.19 -27.22 -48.78
N ASN A 47 -58.62 -26.02 -48.90
CA ASN A 47 -59.42 -24.82 -49.14
C ASN A 47 -58.75 -23.90 -50.15
N LYS A 48 -59.24 -23.75 -51.37
CA LYS A 48 -58.83 -22.79 -52.38
C LYS A 48 -59.13 -21.37 -51.94
N PRO A 49 -58.12 -20.53 -51.69
CA PRO A 49 -58.28 -19.07 -51.69
C PRO A 49 -58.34 -18.57 -53.14
N SER A 50 -58.97 -17.43 -53.36
CA SER A 50 -59.12 -16.80 -54.70
C SER A 50 -57.79 -16.68 -55.45
N ASP A 51 -57.73 -16.95 -56.74
CA ASP A 51 -56.50 -17.03 -57.57
C ASP A 51 -55.52 -15.82 -57.54
N LYS A 52 -55.96 -14.66 -57.07
CA LYS A 52 -55.11 -13.47 -56.96
C LYS A 52 -54.19 -13.50 -55.74
N ASN A 53 -54.56 -14.11 -54.62
CA ASN A 53 -53.73 -14.16 -53.41
C ASN A 53 -52.61 -15.18 -53.51
N SER A 54 -52.80 -16.26 -54.23
CA SER A 54 -51.80 -17.32 -54.41
C SER A 54 -50.53 -16.81 -55.18
N ILE A 55 -50.71 -15.98 -56.17
CA ILE A 55 -49.63 -15.43 -57.00
C ILE A 55 -48.71 -14.48 -56.20
N VAL A 56 -49.28 -13.74 -55.26
CA VAL A 56 -48.56 -12.79 -54.42
C VAL A 56 -47.61 -13.50 -53.45
N PHE A 57 -48.09 -14.56 -52.79
CA PHE A 57 -47.28 -15.36 -51.88
C PHE A 57 -46.27 -16.21 -52.61
N GLU A 58 -46.51 -16.67 -53.85
CA GLU A 58 -45.55 -17.40 -54.68
C GLU A 58 -44.31 -16.56 -54.97
N LYS A 59 -44.47 -15.28 -55.30
CA LYS A 59 -43.37 -14.35 -55.54
C LYS A 59 -42.49 -14.14 -54.26
N VAL A 60 -43.12 -13.92 -53.13
CA VAL A 60 -42.39 -13.75 -51.85
C VAL A 60 -41.67 -15.05 -51.49
N ASN A 61 -42.32 -16.20 -51.63
CA ASN A 61 -41.73 -17.52 -51.36
C ASN A 61 -40.54 -17.82 -52.28
N ALA A 62 -40.61 -17.40 -53.56
CA ALA A 62 -39.45 -17.56 -54.47
C ALA A 62 -38.25 -16.75 -54.03
N LEU A 63 -38.43 -15.51 -53.52
CA LEU A 63 -37.38 -14.67 -53.01
C LEU A 63 -36.77 -15.23 -51.69
N VAL A 64 -37.62 -15.74 -50.80
CA VAL A 64 -37.18 -16.40 -49.59
C VAL A 64 -36.34 -17.66 -49.91
N LYS A 65 -36.78 -18.47 -50.88
CA LYS A 65 -36.03 -19.64 -51.36
C LYS A 65 -34.65 -19.26 -51.98
N ALA A 66 -34.60 -18.08 -52.61
CA ALA A 66 -33.34 -17.53 -53.14
C ALA A 66 -32.48 -16.86 -52.06
N SER A 67 -32.89 -16.85 -50.79
CA SER A 67 -32.25 -16.18 -49.67
C SER A 67 -32.14 -14.66 -49.82
N ASP A 68 -32.94 -14.05 -50.71
CA ASP A 68 -33.01 -12.60 -50.86
C ASP A 68 -34.06 -12.01 -49.90
N PHE A 69 -33.72 -12.00 -48.62
CA PHE A 69 -34.61 -11.54 -47.56
C PHE A 69 -34.95 -10.06 -47.68
N ASN A 70 -34.08 -9.23 -48.23
CA ASN A 70 -34.33 -7.79 -48.42
C ASN A 70 -35.42 -7.55 -49.46
N ALA A 71 -35.32 -8.23 -50.62
CA ALA A 71 -36.34 -8.14 -51.63
C ALA A 71 -37.66 -8.74 -51.16
N ALA A 72 -37.64 -9.82 -50.38
CA ALA A 72 -38.81 -10.44 -49.80
C ALA A 72 -39.52 -9.52 -48.79
N GLN A 73 -38.78 -8.87 -47.90
CA GLN A 73 -39.31 -7.84 -46.99
C GLN A 73 -39.94 -6.65 -47.72
N SER A 74 -39.23 -6.14 -48.76
CA SER A 74 -39.71 -5.03 -49.57
C SER A 74 -41.03 -5.38 -50.30
N ALA A 75 -41.09 -6.59 -50.85
CA ALA A 75 -42.33 -7.06 -51.48
C ALA A 75 -43.50 -7.18 -50.45
N CYS A 76 -43.23 -7.68 -49.24
CA CYS A 76 -44.24 -7.71 -48.19
C CYS A 76 -44.73 -6.33 -47.78
N ARG A 77 -43.83 -5.33 -47.63
CA ARG A 77 -44.20 -3.93 -47.32
C ARG A 77 -45.08 -3.31 -48.39
N GLU A 78 -44.75 -3.51 -49.66
CA GLU A 78 -45.54 -3.03 -50.77
C GLU A 78 -46.96 -3.65 -50.77
N ILE A 79 -47.09 -4.94 -50.41
CA ILE A 79 -48.36 -5.62 -50.30
C ILE A 79 -49.16 -5.10 -49.10
N ILE A 80 -48.52 -4.90 -47.93
CA ILE A 80 -49.16 -4.34 -46.72
C ILE A 80 -49.78 -2.96 -47.01
N GLU A 81 -49.09 -2.13 -47.79
CA GLU A 81 -49.56 -0.80 -48.17
C GLU A 81 -50.75 -0.89 -49.13
N LYS A 82 -50.71 -1.79 -50.12
CA LYS A 82 -51.77 -1.97 -51.10
C LYS A 82 -53.02 -2.70 -50.56
N THR A 83 -52.92 -3.42 -49.45
CA THR A 83 -54.00 -4.21 -48.83
C THR A 83 -54.61 -3.53 -47.61
N SER A 84 -54.45 -2.22 -47.48
CA SER A 84 -55.01 -1.45 -46.35
C SER A 84 -56.56 -1.53 -46.22
N SER A 85 -57.25 -1.90 -47.28
CA SER A 85 -58.70 -2.11 -47.32
C SER A 85 -59.17 -3.56 -46.98
N ASP A 86 -58.21 -4.50 -46.87
CA ASP A 86 -58.50 -5.92 -46.52
C ASP A 86 -57.70 -6.32 -45.24
N PRO A 87 -58.37 -6.17 -44.05
CA PRO A 87 -57.70 -6.43 -42.79
C PRO A 87 -57.20 -7.88 -42.58
N ILE A 88 -57.89 -8.83 -43.22
CA ILE A 88 -57.49 -10.26 -43.11
C ILE A 88 -56.20 -10.52 -43.90
N LEU A 89 -56.23 -10.14 -45.18
CA LEU A 89 -55.03 -10.29 -46.03
C LEU A 89 -53.83 -9.48 -45.50
N GLN A 90 -54.05 -8.29 -44.98
CA GLN A 90 -53.01 -7.49 -44.37
C GLN A 90 -52.38 -8.19 -43.15
N SER A 91 -53.20 -8.81 -42.28
CA SER A 91 -52.72 -9.57 -41.13
C SER A 91 -51.91 -10.79 -41.54
N GLN A 92 -52.32 -11.51 -42.57
CA GLN A 92 -51.61 -12.64 -43.15
C GLN A 92 -50.22 -12.22 -43.67
N VAL A 93 -50.14 -11.15 -44.45
CA VAL A 93 -48.88 -10.64 -45.01
C VAL A 93 -47.94 -10.13 -43.91
N LYS A 94 -48.50 -9.53 -42.85
CA LYS A 94 -47.71 -9.13 -41.66
C LYS A 94 -47.08 -10.34 -40.95
N ILE A 95 -47.77 -11.47 -40.85
CA ILE A 95 -47.23 -12.72 -40.31
C ILE A 95 -46.02 -13.18 -41.14
N TYR A 96 -46.20 -13.19 -42.48
CA TYR A 96 -45.10 -13.55 -43.40
C TYR A 96 -43.90 -12.58 -43.30
N PHE A 97 -44.20 -11.30 -43.24
CA PHE A 97 -43.14 -10.30 -43.06
C PHE A 97 -42.36 -10.51 -41.76
N ALA A 98 -43.05 -10.79 -40.67
CA ALA A 98 -42.38 -11.07 -39.39
C ALA A 98 -41.55 -12.35 -39.44
N GLU A 99 -42.05 -13.41 -40.09
CA GLU A 99 -41.31 -14.64 -40.31
C GLU A 99 -40.00 -14.40 -41.09
N ILE A 100 -40.10 -13.65 -42.21
CA ILE A 100 -38.94 -13.29 -43.04
C ILE A 100 -37.93 -12.44 -42.27
N SER A 101 -38.41 -11.49 -41.46
CA SER A 101 -37.57 -10.65 -40.62
C SER A 101 -36.86 -11.46 -39.54
N LEU A 102 -37.54 -12.44 -38.94
CA LEU A 102 -36.87 -13.35 -37.98
C LEU A 102 -35.83 -14.21 -38.67
N LEU A 103 -36.11 -14.79 -39.86
CA LEU A 103 -35.17 -15.58 -40.62
C LEU A 103 -33.97 -14.75 -41.06
N LYS A 104 -34.16 -13.55 -41.54
CA LYS A 104 -33.10 -12.63 -41.91
C LYS A 104 -32.21 -12.28 -40.68
N GLY A 105 -32.84 -11.88 -39.58
CA GLY A 105 -32.11 -11.58 -38.34
C GLY A 105 -31.33 -12.76 -37.80
N GLU A 106 -31.80 -14.00 -37.99
CA GLU A 106 -31.05 -15.22 -37.64
C GLU A 106 -29.88 -15.45 -38.60
N SER A 107 -30.03 -15.19 -39.90
CA SER A 107 -28.99 -15.41 -40.91
C SER A 107 -27.85 -14.42 -40.83
N GLU A 108 -28.15 -13.15 -40.55
CA GLU A 108 -27.23 -12.02 -40.52
C GLU A 108 -26.83 -11.61 -39.09
N THR A 109 -27.45 -12.22 -38.08
CA THR A 109 -27.30 -11.86 -36.63
C THR A 109 -27.64 -10.39 -36.35
N ILE A 110 -28.68 -9.85 -37.02
CA ILE A 110 -29.05 -8.46 -36.92
C ILE A 110 -30.27 -8.30 -35.98
N VAL A 111 -30.04 -7.73 -34.80
CA VAL A 111 -31.06 -7.49 -33.77
C VAL A 111 -32.20 -6.60 -34.24
N ILE A 112 -31.94 -5.67 -35.17
CA ILE A 112 -32.94 -4.75 -35.73
C ILE A 112 -34.03 -5.49 -36.44
N ASP A 113 -33.74 -6.55 -37.20
CA ASP A 113 -34.74 -7.35 -37.91
C ASP A 113 -35.66 -8.11 -36.94
N TRP A 114 -35.12 -8.59 -35.79
CA TRP A 114 -35.95 -9.21 -34.76
C TRP A 114 -36.90 -8.21 -34.08
N ASP A 115 -36.44 -6.97 -33.83
CA ASP A 115 -37.23 -5.91 -33.24
C ASP A 115 -38.36 -5.48 -34.24
N GLU A 116 -38.04 -5.38 -35.54
CA GLU A 116 -39.03 -5.09 -36.58
C GLU A 116 -40.07 -6.20 -36.68
N ALA A 117 -39.67 -7.47 -36.58
CA ALA A 117 -40.58 -8.59 -36.53
C ALA A 117 -41.53 -8.50 -35.33
N LEU A 118 -41.02 -8.22 -34.15
CA LEU A 118 -41.84 -8.10 -32.94
C LEU A 118 -42.83 -6.92 -33.03
N LYS A 119 -42.39 -5.75 -33.53
CA LYS A 119 -43.26 -4.59 -33.76
C LYS A 119 -44.38 -4.90 -34.74
N THR A 120 -44.05 -5.60 -35.83
CA THR A 120 -45.02 -6.00 -36.84
C THR A 120 -46.04 -6.96 -36.23
N LEU A 121 -45.64 -7.97 -35.49
CA LEU A 121 -46.53 -8.91 -34.81
C LEU A 121 -47.46 -8.20 -33.82
N ARG A 122 -46.95 -7.25 -33.02
CA ARG A 122 -47.78 -6.45 -32.11
C ARG A 122 -48.81 -5.58 -32.81
N SER A 123 -48.65 -5.27 -34.11
CA SER A 123 -49.58 -4.49 -34.90
C SER A 123 -50.72 -5.32 -35.51
N ILE A 124 -50.75 -6.66 -35.32
CA ILE A 124 -51.74 -7.56 -35.88
C ILE A 124 -52.95 -7.65 -34.97
N GLN A 125 -54.15 -7.48 -35.54
CA GLN A 125 -55.41 -7.75 -34.86
C GLN A 125 -55.71 -9.26 -34.94
N GLN A 126 -55.61 -9.96 -33.81
CA GLN A 126 -55.75 -11.42 -33.77
C GLN A 126 -57.16 -11.94 -34.17
N GLU A 127 -58.15 -11.09 -34.09
CA GLU A 127 -59.52 -11.41 -34.49
C GLU A 127 -59.69 -11.69 -36.00
N ASN A 128 -58.73 -11.17 -36.80
CA ASN A 128 -58.72 -11.33 -38.25
C ASN A 128 -57.97 -12.61 -38.71
N LEU A 129 -57.55 -13.45 -37.79
CA LEU A 129 -56.71 -14.63 -38.05
C LEU A 129 -57.53 -15.89 -37.89
N SER A 130 -57.29 -16.85 -38.78
CA SER A 130 -57.79 -18.24 -38.63
C SER A 130 -57.04 -18.92 -37.43
N GLU A 131 -57.55 -20.03 -36.94
CA GLU A 131 -56.94 -20.74 -35.82
C GLU A 131 -55.51 -21.21 -36.13
N GLU A 132 -55.23 -21.66 -37.37
CA GLU A 132 -53.88 -22.03 -37.82
C GLU A 132 -52.92 -20.79 -37.82
N GLU A 133 -53.41 -19.62 -38.26
CA GLU A 133 -52.64 -18.38 -38.30
C GLU A 133 -52.43 -17.84 -36.89
N LYS A 134 -53.39 -17.99 -35.97
CA LYS A 134 -53.20 -17.66 -34.56
C LYS A 134 -52.12 -18.50 -33.89
N GLN A 135 -52.04 -19.80 -34.21
CA GLN A 135 -50.97 -20.64 -33.70
C GLN A 135 -49.61 -20.22 -34.26
N LYS A 136 -49.54 -19.94 -35.59
CA LYS A 136 -48.32 -19.42 -36.21
C LYS A 136 -47.92 -18.07 -35.63
N TYR A 137 -48.86 -17.16 -35.43
CA TYR A 137 -48.63 -15.87 -34.78
C TYR A 137 -48.03 -16.04 -33.37
N LYS A 138 -48.67 -16.85 -32.52
CA LYS A 138 -48.18 -17.11 -31.13
C LYS A 138 -46.76 -17.67 -31.14
N PHE A 139 -46.46 -18.61 -32.05
CA PHE A 139 -45.15 -19.18 -32.20
C PHE A 139 -44.08 -18.15 -32.61
N LEU A 140 -44.36 -17.34 -33.65
CA LEU A 140 -43.43 -16.32 -34.13
C LEU A 140 -43.27 -15.19 -33.09
N TYR A 141 -44.32 -14.82 -32.38
CA TYR A 141 -44.29 -13.87 -31.29
C TYR A 141 -43.37 -14.36 -30.16
N ALA A 142 -43.54 -15.57 -29.70
CA ALA A 142 -42.74 -16.17 -28.68
C ALA A 142 -41.28 -16.31 -29.13
N LYS A 143 -41.05 -16.68 -30.40
CA LYS A 143 -39.70 -16.75 -30.99
C LYS A 143 -39.00 -15.37 -30.96
N ALA A 144 -39.68 -14.30 -31.39
CA ALA A 144 -39.18 -12.95 -31.37
C ALA A 144 -38.85 -12.49 -29.93
N CYS A 145 -39.72 -12.75 -28.98
CA CYS A 145 -39.53 -12.41 -27.57
C CYS A 145 -38.28 -13.13 -26.97
N ILE A 146 -38.11 -14.42 -27.27
CA ILE A 146 -36.93 -15.18 -26.80
C ILE A 146 -35.63 -14.67 -27.39
N LEU A 147 -35.63 -14.35 -28.69
CA LEU A 147 -34.44 -13.81 -29.37
C LEU A 147 -34.03 -12.43 -28.81
N LEU A 148 -35.03 -11.57 -28.54
CA LEU A 148 -34.83 -10.23 -27.97
C LEU A 148 -34.70 -10.21 -26.45
N LYS A 149 -34.98 -11.31 -25.76
CA LYS A 149 -35.03 -11.43 -24.30
C LYS A 149 -36.08 -10.48 -23.65
N VAL A 150 -37.22 -10.32 -24.27
CA VAL A 150 -38.34 -9.53 -23.77
C VAL A 150 -39.55 -10.43 -23.52
N GLU A 151 -40.43 -10.09 -22.57
CA GLU A 151 -41.66 -10.83 -22.27
C GLU A 151 -41.47 -12.35 -22.14
N MET A 152 -40.32 -12.76 -21.58
CA MET A 152 -39.83 -14.15 -21.60
C MET A 152 -40.81 -15.14 -20.97
N ARG A 153 -41.49 -14.76 -19.88
CA ARG A 153 -42.43 -15.63 -19.16
C ARG A 153 -43.63 -15.99 -20.03
N GLU A 154 -44.25 -14.98 -20.64
CA GLU A 154 -45.38 -15.18 -21.52
C GLU A 154 -45.01 -15.99 -22.77
N ALA A 155 -43.86 -15.69 -23.37
CA ALA A 155 -43.32 -16.44 -24.51
C ALA A 155 -43.09 -17.92 -24.18
N LEU A 156 -42.56 -18.23 -23.03
CA LEU A 156 -42.32 -19.62 -22.59
C LEU A 156 -43.65 -20.35 -22.34
N GLU A 157 -44.64 -19.73 -21.68
CA GLU A 157 -45.98 -20.30 -21.45
C GLU A 157 -46.68 -20.61 -22.77
N GLN A 158 -46.58 -19.73 -23.80
CA GLN A 158 -47.17 -19.95 -25.11
C GLN A 158 -46.47 -21.12 -25.83
N LEU A 159 -45.14 -21.24 -25.77
CA LEU A 159 -44.43 -22.36 -26.39
C LEU A 159 -44.66 -23.69 -25.68
N GLU A 160 -44.82 -23.71 -24.36
CA GLU A 160 -45.18 -24.93 -23.62
C GLU A 160 -46.58 -25.44 -24.10
N LYS A 161 -47.57 -24.54 -24.22
CA LYS A 161 -48.89 -24.91 -24.75
C LYS A 161 -48.81 -25.43 -26.19
N ALA A 162 -48.09 -24.73 -27.07
CA ALA A 162 -47.90 -25.14 -28.46
C ALA A 162 -47.18 -26.49 -28.58
N ASN A 163 -46.25 -26.79 -27.71
CA ASN A 163 -45.53 -28.06 -27.68
C ASN A 163 -46.43 -29.25 -27.25
N LEU A 164 -47.34 -28.99 -26.31
CA LEU A 164 -48.30 -29.98 -25.83
C LEU A 164 -49.37 -30.29 -26.90
N GLU A 165 -49.87 -29.24 -27.59
CA GLU A 165 -50.88 -29.38 -28.64
C GLU A 165 -50.36 -30.08 -29.91
N ALA A 166 -49.06 -29.90 -30.22
CA ALA A 166 -48.42 -30.42 -31.43
C ALA A 166 -47.65 -31.76 -31.25
N ASP A 167 -47.90 -32.46 -30.16
CA ASP A 167 -47.23 -33.76 -29.86
C ASP A 167 -45.70 -33.70 -30.08
N ARG A 168 -45.01 -32.83 -29.35
CA ARG A 168 -43.56 -32.58 -29.37
C ARG A 168 -43.03 -31.92 -30.66
N ASN A 169 -43.46 -30.68 -30.88
CA ASN A 169 -42.93 -29.92 -32.01
C ASN A 169 -41.41 -29.63 -31.82
N PRO A 170 -40.56 -30.08 -32.79
CA PRO A 170 -39.11 -29.89 -32.70
C PRO A 170 -38.67 -28.43 -32.54
N GLU A 171 -39.33 -27.50 -33.20
CA GLU A 171 -39.00 -26.07 -33.14
C GLU A 171 -39.35 -25.46 -31.78
N CYS A 172 -40.50 -25.86 -31.19
CA CYS A 172 -40.88 -25.45 -29.85
C CYS A 172 -39.85 -25.95 -28.79
N LEU A 173 -39.46 -27.21 -28.87
CA LEU A 173 -38.47 -27.79 -27.93
C LEU A 173 -37.15 -27.07 -27.95
N ASN A 174 -36.66 -26.74 -29.15
CA ASN A 174 -35.38 -25.99 -29.28
C ASN A 174 -35.51 -24.58 -28.71
N LEU A 175 -36.62 -23.86 -28.98
CA LEU A 175 -36.88 -22.53 -28.45
C LEU A 175 -37.12 -22.53 -26.94
N LEU A 176 -37.80 -23.55 -26.39
CA LEU A 176 -37.99 -23.72 -24.95
C LEU A 176 -36.62 -23.90 -24.25
N SER A 177 -35.76 -24.74 -24.82
CA SER A 177 -34.43 -24.93 -24.26
C SER A 177 -33.62 -23.61 -24.19
N LEU A 178 -33.63 -22.84 -25.28
CA LEU A 178 -32.98 -21.52 -25.34
C LEU A 178 -33.65 -20.49 -24.40
N GLY A 179 -34.96 -20.48 -24.36
CA GLY A 179 -35.73 -19.54 -23.58
C GLY A 179 -35.55 -19.72 -22.08
N TYR A 180 -35.65 -20.94 -21.56
CA TYR A 180 -35.36 -21.24 -20.15
C TYR A 180 -33.94 -20.92 -19.76
N MET A 181 -32.95 -21.14 -20.65
CA MET A 181 -31.54 -20.79 -20.38
C MET A 181 -31.31 -19.27 -20.32
N ARG A 182 -32.07 -18.48 -21.11
CA ARG A 182 -31.88 -17.03 -21.30
C ARG A 182 -32.85 -16.15 -20.47
N SER A 183 -33.79 -16.75 -19.73
CA SER A 183 -34.72 -16.02 -18.87
C SER A 183 -33.98 -15.24 -17.77
N LEU A 184 -34.65 -14.24 -17.18
CA LEU A 184 -34.08 -13.46 -16.05
C LEU A 184 -33.73 -14.35 -14.87
N GLU A 185 -34.55 -15.36 -14.62
CA GLU A 185 -34.32 -16.45 -13.67
C GLU A 185 -34.17 -17.76 -14.48
N PRO A 186 -32.94 -18.15 -14.88
CA PRO A 186 -32.73 -19.32 -15.73
C PRO A 186 -33.11 -20.62 -15.04
N ASP A 187 -33.99 -21.39 -15.69
CA ASP A 187 -34.33 -22.76 -15.29
C ASP A 187 -33.54 -23.75 -16.14
N PHE A 188 -32.31 -24.04 -15.73
CA PHE A 188 -31.42 -24.96 -16.46
C PHE A 188 -31.95 -26.41 -16.50
N ILE A 189 -32.78 -26.82 -15.53
CA ILE A 189 -33.36 -28.17 -15.50
C ILE A 189 -34.43 -28.31 -16.59
N LYS A 190 -35.36 -27.37 -16.70
CA LYS A 190 -36.34 -27.37 -17.79
C LYS A 190 -35.68 -27.17 -19.15
N ALA A 191 -34.68 -26.28 -19.21
CA ALA A 191 -33.89 -26.09 -20.44
C ALA A 191 -33.24 -27.39 -20.91
N LEU A 192 -32.62 -28.16 -20.00
CA LEU A 192 -31.96 -29.41 -20.30
C LEU A 192 -33.00 -30.46 -20.75
N LYS A 193 -34.11 -30.58 -20.03
CA LYS A 193 -35.19 -31.53 -20.40
C LYS A 193 -35.70 -31.26 -21.83
N ALA A 194 -36.02 -30.03 -22.18
CA ALA A 194 -36.42 -29.66 -23.51
C ALA A 194 -35.34 -29.96 -24.56
N ASN A 195 -34.08 -29.72 -24.23
CA ASN A 195 -32.93 -30.03 -25.07
C ASN A 195 -32.75 -31.56 -25.31
N GLU A 196 -32.92 -32.37 -24.27
CA GLU A 196 -32.84 -33.83 -24.37
C GLU A 196 -33.97 -34.39 -25.21
N GLU A 197 -35.23 -33.94 -25.02
CA GLU A 197 -36.34 -34.31 -25.84
C GLU A 197 -36.12 -33.92 -27.29
N PHE A 198 -35.56 -32.72 -27.57
CA PHE A 198 -35.23 -32.31 -28.95
C PHE A 198 -34.14 -33.18 -29.60
N ARG A 199 -33.05 -33.47 -28.86
CA ARG A 199 -31.95 -34.32 -29.39
C ARG A 199 -32.38 -35.76 -29.67
N ASN A 200 -33.36 -36.26 -28.94
CA ASN A 200 -33.87 -37.63 -29.08
C ASN A 200 -34.91 -37.79 -30.20
N ILE A 201 -35.24 -36.74 -30.96
CA ILE A 201 -36.14 -36.83 -32.09
C ILE A 201 -35.48 -37.69 -33.16
N PRO A 202 -36.17 -38.75 -33.64
CA PRO A 202 -35.67 -39.58 -34.72
C PRO A 202 -35.45 -38.79 -36.03
N LEU A 203 -34.36 -39.06 -36.73
CA LEU A 203 -34.02 -38.43 -38.01
C LEU A 203 -33.75 -36.93 -37.97
N LEU A 204 -33.40 -36.37 -36.77
CA LEU A 204 -32.95 -35.00 -36.65
C LEU A 204 -31.66 -34.82 -37.48
N SER A 205 -31.65 -33.83 -38.38
CA SER A 205 -30.51 -33.53 -39.23
C SER A 205 -29.25 -33.20 -38.41
N GLU A 206 -28.08 -33.50 -38.89
CA GLU A 206 -26.80 -33.23 -38.24
C GLU A 206 -26.66 -31.72 -37.96
N GLU A 207 -27.13 -30.86 -38.85
CA GLU A 207 -27.11 -29.40 -38.72
C GLU A 207 -27.92 -28.88 -37.53
N LYS A 208 -29.02 -29.58 -37.14
CA LYS A 208 -29.81 -29.27 -35.95
C LYS A 208 -29.29 -30.00 -34.70
N ARG A 209 -28.78 -31.25 -34.86
CA ARG A 209 -28.36 -32.08 -33.75
C ARG A 209 -27.09 -31.56 -33.09
N ILE A 210 -26.08 -31.14 -33.86
CA ILE A 210 -24.78 -30.68 -33.30
C ILE A 210 -24.93 -29.43 -32.45
N PRO A 211 -25.59 -28.34 -32.87
CA PRO A 211 -25.87 -27.21 -32.00
C PRO A 211 -26.67 -27.57 -30.73
N ALA A 212 -27.64 -28.49 -30.86
CA ALA A 212 -28.38 -28.96 -29.69
C ALA A 212 -27.52 -29.76 -28.72
N GLN A 213 -26.56 -30.56 -29.20
CA GLN A 213 -25.59 -31.25 -28.36
C GLN A 213 -24.66 -30.24 -27.64
N ILE A 214 -24.20 -29.22 -28.35
CA ILE A 214 -23.38 -28.16 -27.76
C ILE A 214 -24.16 -27.42 -26.66
N LEU A 215 -25.41 -27.03 -26.93
CA LEU A 215 -26.29 -26.42 -25.95
C LEU A 215 -26.54 -27.34 -24.75
N GLY A 216 -26.78 -28.65 -25.00
CA GLY A 216 -26.92 -29.63 -23.94
C GLY A 216 -25.66 -29.73 -23.06
N GLY A 217 -24.47 -29.71 -23.68
CA GLY A 217 -23.20 -29.66 -22.97
C GLY A 217 -23.07 -28.37 -22.10
N GLU A 218 -23.42 -27.20 -22.66
CA GLU A 218 -23.44 -25.94 -21.90
C GLU A 218 -24.39 -26.00 -20.69
N LEU A 219 -25.59 -26.55 -20.87
CA LEU A 219 -26.59 -26.69 -19.80
C LEU A 219 -26.11 -27.66 -18.71
N LEU A 220 -25.51 -28.78 -19.08
CA LEU A 220 -24.96 -29.75 -18.13
C LEU A 220 -23.80 -29.12 -17.34
N MET A 221 -22.94 -28.33 -17.97
CA MET A 221 -21.91 -27.56 -17.27
C MET A 221 -22.51 -26.55 -16.27
N LYS A 222 -23.60 -25.87 -16.64
CA LYS A 222 -24.30 -24.96 -15.72
C LYS A 222 -24.94 -25.67 -14.53
N LEU A 223 -25.37 -26.91 -14.73
CA LEU A 223 -25.93 -27.79 -13.68
C LEU A 223 -24.86 -28.53 -12.87
N GLN A 224 -23.57 -28.24 -13.09
CA GLN A 224 -22.45 -28.91 -12.43
C GLN A 224 -22.40 -30.43 -12.67
N ARG A 225 -22.73 -30.86 -13.89
CA ARG A 225 -22.71 -32.24 -14.34
C ARG A 225 -21.69 -32.45 -15.48
N PRO A 226 -20.39 -32.21 -15.25
CA PRO A 226 -19.37 -32.18 -16.31
C PRO A 226 -19.13 -33.55 -16.95
N ASP A 227 -19.28 -34.66 -16.23
CA ASP A 227 -19.16 -35.99 -16.76
C ASP A 227 -20.20 -36.31 -17.84
N GLU A 228 -21.44 -35.88 -17.64
CA GLU A 228 -22.52 -36.01 -18.61
C GLU A 228 -22.31 -35.07 -19.81
N ALA A 229 -21.82 -33.87 -19.57
CA ALA A 229 -21.47 -32.93 -20.63
C ALA A 229 -20.42 -33.55 -21.56
N ARG A 230 -19.40 -34.23 -21.02
CA ARG A 230 -18.39 -34.95 -21.85
C ARG A 230 -19.02 -36.02 -22.73
N LYS A 231 -19.92 -36.83 -22.20
CA LYS A 231 -20.61 -37.87 -22.98
C LYS A 231 -21.36 -37.30 -24.19
N VAL A 232 -21.92 -36.10 -24.04
CA VAL A 232 -22.64 -35.42 -25.11
C VAL A 232 -21.68 -34.79 -26.14
N LEU A 233 -20.54 -34.24 -25.68
CA LEU A 233 -19.64 -33.42 -26.49
C LEU A 233 -18.52 -34.20 -27.18
N GLN A 234 -18.06 -35.34 -26.62
CA GLN A 234 -16.85 -36.06 -27.08
C GLN A 234 -16.95 -36.63 -28.49
N ASN A 235 -18.16 -36.89 -28.98
CA ASN A 235 -18.39 -37.50 -30.28
C ASN A 235 -18.81 -36.51 -31.36
N ILE A 236 -18.72 -35.20 -31.10
CA ILE A 236 -19.05 -34.19 -32.09
C ILE A 236 -17.91 -34.03 -33.08
N ASN A 237 -18.16 -34.42 -34.33
CA ASN A 237 -17.27 -34.21 -35.46
C ASN A 237 -18.10 -33.63 -36.61
N SER A 238 -17.85 -32.38 -36.96
CA SER A 238 -18.60 -31.70 -38.01
C SER A 238 -17.70 -31.30 -39.16
N ARG A 239 -17.64 -32.15 -40.19
CA ARG A 239 -16.89 -31.82 -41.42
C ARG A 239 -17.48 -30.61 -42.17
N LYS A 240 -18.79 -30.33 -42.00
CA LYS A 240 -19.48 -29.25 -42.69
C LYS A 240 -19.33 -27.90 -41.94
N ASN A 241 -19.15 -27.94 -40.64
CA ASN A 241 -19.01 -26.72 -39.83
C ASN A 241 -17.91 -26.90 -38.75
N PRO A 242 -16.65 -26.68 -39.11
CA PRO A 242 -15.52 -26.84 -38.18
C PRO A 242 -15.57 -25.92 -36.96
N SER A 243 -16.27 -24.77 -37.04
CA SER A 243 -16.38 -23.86 -35.93
C SER A 243 -17.24 -24.41 -34.78
N LEU A 244 -18.26 -25.21 -35.09
CA LEU A 244 -19.07 -25.92 -34.09
C LEU A 244 -18.27 -26.98 -33.37
N GLU A 245 -17.38 -27.67 -34.11
CA GLU A 245 -16.48 -28.67 -33.53
C GLU A 245 -15.49 -28.01 -32.56
N ILE A 246 -14.89 -26.87 -32.93
CA ILE A 246 -14.05 -26.10 -32.02
C ILE A 246 -14.80 -25.69 -30.75
N LYS A 247 -16.05 -25.19 -30.89
CA LYS A 247 -16.88 -24.85 -29.76
C LYS A 247 -17.16 -26.03 -28.83
N ALA A 248 -17.46 -27.18 -29.40
CA ALA A 248 -17.66 -28.41 -28.65
C ALA A 248 -16.39 -28.85 -27.91
N ARG A 249 -15.23 -28.84 -28.57
CA ARG A 249 -13.93 -29.16 -27.95
C ARG A 249 -13.56 -28.15 -26.83
N GLN A 250 -13.86 -26.86 -26.99
CA GLN A 250 -13.63 -25.90 -25.95
C GLN A 250 -14.49 -26.21 -24.70
N LEU A 251 -15.77 -26.55 -24.87
CA LEU A 251 -16.62 -26.98 -23.76
C LEU A 251 -16.17 -28.29 -23.12
N LEU A 252 -15.71 -29.23 -23.96
CA LEU A 252 -15.17 -30.49 -23.49
C LEU A 252 -13.89 -30.26 -22.64
N ALA A 253 -12.99 -29.40 -23.08
CA ALA A 253 -11.81 -29.03 -22.29
C ALA A 253 -12.19 -28.36 -20.95
N LEU A 254 -13.17 -27.44 -20.94
CA LEU A 254 -13.68 -26.83 -19.72
C LEU A 254 -14.31 -27.87 -18.78
N SER A 255 -15.01 -28.89 -19.30
CA SER A 255 -15.60 -29.96 -18.48
C SER A 255 -14.55 -30.83 -17.76
N TYR A 256 -13.40 -31.04 -18.38
CA TYR A 256 -12.26 -31.69 -17.75
C TYR A 256 -11.66 -30.79 -16.64
N MET A 257 -11.59 -29.47 -16.86
CA MET A 257 -11.08 -28.55 -15.85
C MET A 257 -11.95 -28.53 -14.58
N GLU A 258 -13.27 -28.62 -14.72
CA GLU A 258 -14.18 -28.62 -13.57
C GLU A 258 -13.91 -29.79 -12.62
N GLU A 259 -13.53 -30.93 -13.13
CA GLU A 259 -13.17 -32.10 -12.32
C GLU A 259 -11.66 -32.21 -12.04
N SER A 260 -10.89 -31.14 -12.31
CA SER A 260 -9.45 -31.12 -12.10
C SER A 260 -8.67 -32.17 -12.93
N LEU A 261 -9.25 -32.65 -14.04
CA LEU A 261 -8.61 -33.54 -15.00
C LEU A 261 -7.76 -32.70 -15.98
N TRP A 262 -6.68 -32.13 -15.41
CA TRP A 262 -5.90 -31.07 -16.08
C TRP A 262 -5.17 -31.57 -17.31
N LEU A 263 -4.65 -32.81 -17.29
CA LEU A 263 -3.87 -33.39 -18.38
C LEU A 263 -4.75 -33.65 -19.62
N GLU A 264 -5.95 -34.17 -19.40
CA GLU A 264 -6.96 -34.40 -20.44
C GLU A 264 -7.37 -33.06 -21.06
N SER A 265 -7.60 -32.04 -20.22
CA SER A 265 -7.92 -30.70 -20.68
C SER A 265 -6.81 -30.10 -21.54
N VAL A 266 -5.54 -30.24 -21.12
CA VAL A 266 -4.36 -29.81 -21.92
C VAL A 266 -4.38 -30.42 -23.32
N ASN A 267 -4.65 -31.74 -23.42
CA ASN A 267 -4.69 -32.41 -24.70
C ASN A 267 -5.78 -31.87 -25.63
N ILE A 268 -6.96 -31.57 -25.07
CA ILE A 268 -8.06 -31.01 -25.88
C ILE A 268 -7.76 -29.54 -26.25
N TRP A 269 -7.21 -28.72 -25.36
CA TRP A 269 -6.83 -27.35 -25.71
C TRP A 269 -5.78 -27.30 -26.82
N LYS A 270 -4.79 -28.20 -26.81
CA LYS A 270 -3.81 -28.33 -27.90
C LYS A 270 -4.48 -28.69 -29.22
N GLN A 271 -5.42 -29.66 -29.23
CA GLN A 271 -6.19 -29.99 -30.43
C GLN A 271 -7.01 -28.80 -30.97
N VAL A 272 -7.55 -27.92 -30.08
CA VAL A 272 -8.21 -26.69 -30.49
C VAL A 272 -7.24 -25.73 -31.16
N LEU A 273 -6.03 -25.61 -30.62
CA LEU A 273 -4.99 -24.72 -31.17
C LEU A 273 -4.39 -25.20 -32.48
N ASP A 274 -4.42 -26.50 -32.73
CA ASP A 274 -3.99 -27.13 -34.03
C ASP A 274 -4.99 -26.90 -35.16
N SER A 275 -6.14 -26.27 -34.85
CA SER A 275 -7.17 -25.97 -35.88
C SER A 275 -6.68 -24.87 -36.84
N PRO A 276 -7.12 -24.91 -38.13
CA PRO A 276 -6.78 -23.87 -39.10
C PRO A 276 -7.16 -22.46 -38.63
N LYS A 277 -6.33 -21.48 -38.98
CA LYS A 277 -6.54 -20.05 -38.54
C LYS A 277 -7.83 -19.45 -39.09
N GLU A 278 -8.28 -19.94 -40.24
CA GLU A 278 -9.54 -19.51 -40.88
C GLU A 278 -10.77 -19.87 -40.03
N VAL A 279 -10.60 -20.91 -39.18
CA VAL A 279 -11.69 -21.42 -38.31
C VAL A 279 -11.52 -20.94 -36.87
N LEU A 280 -10.29 -20.89 -36.34
CA LEU A 280 -9.95 -20.36 -35.04
C LEU A 280 -9.46 -18.93 -35.20
N THR A 281 -10.41 -17.98 -35.27
CA THR A 281 -10.10 -16.55 -35.47
C THR A 281 -9.46 -15.85 -34.27
N ASP A 282 -9.75 -16.29 -33.04
CA ASP A 282 -9.12 -15.85 -31.80
C ASP A 282 -8.64 -17.06 -30.98
N ALA A 283 -7.34 -17.16 -30.84
CA ALA A 283 -6.68 -18.19 -30.04
C ALA A 283 -6.57 -17.82 -28.54
N GLY A 284 -7.08 -16.64 -28.13
CA GLY A 284 -6.94 -16.14 -26.76
C GLY A 284 -7.48 -17.09 -25.70
N LYS A 285 -8.75 -17.48 -25.83
CA LYS A 285 -9.38 -18.39 -24.86
C LYS A 285 -8.66 -19.75 -24.76
N PRO A 286 -8.35 -20.46 -25.87
CA PRO A 286 -7.59 -21.71 -25.80
C PRO A 286 -6.21 -21.55 -25.16
N LEU A 287 -5.45 -20.53 -25.54
CA LEU A 287 -4.11 -20.28 -24.99
C LEU A 287 -4.15 -19.94 -23.51
N TYR A 288 -5.11 -19.10 -23.10
CA TYR A 288 -5.27 -18.74 -21.70
C TYR A 288 -5.55 -19.97 -20.82
N PHE A 289 -6.55 -20.78 -21.18
CA PHE A 289 -6.90 -21.96 -20.40
C PHE A 289 -5.88 -23.08 -20.50
N LEU A 290 -5.18 -23.22 -21.64
CA LEU A 290 -4.03 -24.11 -21.75
C LEU A 290 -2.98 -23.75 -20.70
N GLY A 291 -2.62 -22.48 -20.59
CA GLY A 291 -1.70 -22.00 -19.58
C GLY A 291 -2.17 -22.27 -18.14
N VAL A 292 -3.48 -22.07 -17.87
CA VAL A 292 -4.07 -22.40 -16.57
C VAL A 292 -3.92 -23.89 -16.24
N CYS A 293 -4.24 -24.78 -17.19
CA CYS A 293 -4.10 -26.21 -16.97
C CYS A 293 -2.64 -26.65 -16.79
N LEU A 294 -1.72 -26.09 -17.61
CA LEU A 294 -0.28 -26.38 -17.51
C LEU A 294 0.29 -25.94 -16.14
N LYS A 295 -0.13 -24.77 -15.64
CA LYS A 295 0.26 -24.33 -14.28
C LYS A 295 -0.25 -25.30 -13.20
N LYS A 296 -1.44 -25.87 -13.37
CA LYS A 296 -2.03 -26.81 -12.40
C LYS A 296 -1.32 -28.16 -12.34
N ILE A 297 -0.64 -28.56 -13.40
CA ILE A 297 0.20 -29.79 -13.45
C ILE A 297 1.69 -29.48 -13.29
N ASP A 298 2.01 -28.29 -12.77
CA ASP A 298 3.38 -27.82 -12.46
C ASP A 298 4.32 -27.68 -13.67
N LEU A 299 3.76 -27.57 -14.87
CA LEU A 299 4.51 -27.25 -16.09
C LEU A 299 4.58 -25.74 -16.31
N ILE A 300 5.26 -25.05 -15.37
CA ILE A 300 5.27 -23.58 -15.28
C ILE A 300 5.84 -22.91 -16.53
N LYS A 301 6.94 -23.45 -17.08
CA LYS A 301 7.58 -22.88 -18.28
C LYS A 301 6.70 -22.97 -19.52
N GLU A 302 5.97 -24.05 -19.67
CA GLU A 302 5.02 -24.26 -20.76
C GLU A 302 3.79 -23.35 -20.56
N ALA A 303 3.32 -23.18 -19.34
CA ALA A 303 2.24 -22.24 -19.00
C ALA A 303 2.63 -20.81 -19.37
N GLU A 304 3.85 -20.38 -18.98
CA GLU A 304 4.40 -19.08 -19.33
C GLU A 304 4.43 -18.85 -20.85
N LYS A 305 4.92 -19.83 -21.62
CA LYS A 305 4.92 -19.77 -23.10
C LYS A 305 3.50 -19.60 -23.67
N ALA A 306 2.54 -20.38 -23.17
CA ALA A 306 1.16 -20.30 -23.62
C ALA A 306 0.54 -18.90 -23.34
N TRP A 307 0.83 -18.31 -22.18
CA TRP A 307 0.33 -16.98 -21.86
C TRP A 307 1.03 -15.85 -22.61
N VAL A 308 2.36 -15.96 -22.85
CA VAL A 308 3.07 -15.01 -23.73
C VAL A 308 2.51 -15.06 -25.15
N GLU A 309 2.21 -16.26 -25.66
CA GLU A 309 1.57 -16.42 -26.95
C GLU A 309 0.14 -15.85 -26.98
N CYS A 310 -0.61 -15.98 -25.86
CA CYS A 310 -1.92 -15.38 -25.69
C CYS A 310 -1.86 -13.85 -25.75
N GLU A 311 -0.89 -13.22 -25.11
CA GLU A 311 -0.68 -11.76 -25.17
C GLU A 311 -0.48 -11.24 -26.60
N VAL A 312 0.18 -12.01 -27.44
CA VAL A 312 0.49 -11.63 -28.83
C VAL A 312 -0.69 -11.90 -29.76
N LYS A 313 -1.36 -13.05 -29.61
CA LYS A 313 -2.36 -13.54 -30.57
C LYS A 313 -3.80 -13.15 -30.24
N SER A 314 -4.10 -12.79 -28.98
CA SER A 314 -5.45 -12.43 -28.59
C SER A 314 -5.68 -10.91 -28.59
N GLN A 315 -6.92 -10.52 -28.90
CA GLN A 315 -7.42 -9.14 -28.75
C GLN A 315 -8.56 -9.05 -27.72
N SER A 316 -8.89 -10.15 -27.08
CA SER A 316 -9.97 -10.30 -26.11
C SER A 316 -9.49 -10.16 -24.66
N ASP A 317 -10.42 -10.30 -23.70
CA ASP A 317 -10.16 -10.24 -22.25
C ASP A 317 -9.07 -11.24 -21.80
N GLU A 318 -8.92 -12.34 -22.52
CA GLU A 318 -7.93 -13.39 -22.24
C GLU A 318 -6.50 -12.88 -22.34
N ARG A 319 -6.23 -11.90 -23.21
CA ARG A 319 -4.94 -11.23 -23.30
C ARG A 319 -4.51 -10.64 -21.98
N PHE A 320 -5.40 -9.84 -21.37
CA PHE A 320 -5.14 -9.22 -20.07
C PHE A 320 -5.07 -10.25 -18.94
N ALA A 321 -5.90 -11.30 -19.03
CA ALA A 321 -5.85 -12.40 -18.06
C ALA A 321 -4.52 -13.15 -18.13
N ALA A 322 -3.96 -13.33 -19.31
CA ALA A 322 -2.63 -13.94 -19.50
C ALA A 322 -1.53 -13.05 -18.90
N SER A 323 -1.53 -11.74 -19.18
CA SER A 323 -0.59 -10.80 -18.56
C SER A 323 -0.69 -10.80 -17.04
N PHE A 324 -1.89 -10.92 -16.49
CA PHE A 324 -2.08 -11.02 -15.04
C PHE A 324 -1.49 -12.33 -14.47
N GLN A 325 -1.68 -13.46 -15.14
CA GLN A 325 -1.07 -14.74 -14.73
C GLN A 325 0.46 -14.70 -14.83
N LEU A 326 1.00 -14.10 -15.89
CA LEU A 326 2.44 -13.90 -16.06
C LEU A 326 3.00 -13.03 -14.94
N ALA A 327 2.32 -11.92 -14.60
CA ALA A 327 2.72 -11.07 -13.49
C ALA A 327 2.75 -11.84 -12.16
N GLN A 328 1.77 -12.71 -11.91
CA GLN A 328 1.75 -13.55 -10.71
C GLN A 328 2.95 -14.52 -10.66
N ILE A 329 3.25 -15.22 -11.77
CA ILE A 329 4.38 -16.15 -11.83
C ILE A 329 5.71 -15.41 -11.67
N HIS A 330 5.89 -14.30 -12.36
CA HIS A 330 7.13 -13.55 -12.26
C HIS A 330 7.32 -12.95 -10.85
N PHE A 331 6.24 -12.60 -10.18
CA PHE A 331 6.28 -12.20 -8.78
C PHE A 331 6.67 -13.37 -7.86
N GLU A 332 6.04 -14.53 -8.01
CA GLU A 332 6.33 -15.76 -7.25
C GLU A 332 7.80 -16.19 -7.44
N ASN A 333 8.33 -16.07 -8.65
CA ASN A 333 9.72 -16.41 -9.02
C ASN A 333 10.72 -15.28 -8.73
N LYS A 334 10.29 -14.15 -8.16
CA LYS A 334 11.11 -12.95 -7.89
C LYS A 334 11.83 -12.41 -9.14
N ASN A 335 11.25 -12.62 -10.32
CA ASN A 335 11.78 -12.12 -11.59
C ASN A 335 11.18 -10.72 -11.88
N PHE A 336 11.69 -9.71 -11.19
CA PHE A 336 11.14 -8.35 -11.23
C PHE A 336 11.21 -7.65 -12.59
N PRO A 337 12.25 -7.83 -13.43
CA PRO A 337 12.26 -7.24 -14.76
C PRO A 337 11.10 -7.74 -15.63
N GLN A 338 10.85 -9.05 -15.64
CA GLN A 338 9.75 -9.64 -16.39
C GLN A 338 8.39 -9.33 -15.75
N LEU A 339 8.33 -9.30 -14.42
CA LEU A 339 7.15 -8.83 -13.68
C LEU A 339 6.74 -7.42 -14.14
N THR A 340 7.70 -6.49 -14.20
CA THR A 340 7.43 -5.12 -14.63
C THR A 340 6.91 -5.07 -16.05
N ASN A 341 7.51 -5.83 -16.97
CA ASN A 341 7.02 -5.92 -18.35
C ASN A 341 5.58 -6.47 -18.42
N SER A 342 5.26 -7.50 -17.64
CA SER A 342 3.90 -8.05 -17.57
C SER A 342 2.89 -7.05 -16.99
N LEU A 343 3.29 -6.28 -15.96
CA LEU A 343 2.47 -5.21 -15.40
C LEU A 343 2.27 -4.06 -16.39
N GLU A 344 3.30 -3.67 -17.13
CA GLU A 344 3.20 -2.66 -18.20
C GLU A 344 2.26 -3.12 -19.34
N MET A 345 2.35 -4.39 -19.76
CA MET A 345 1.45 -4.97 -20.76
C MET A 345 0.01 -5.00 -20.27
N LEU A 346 -0.19 -5.37 -19.01
CA LEU A 346 -1.49 -5.40 -18.36
C LEU A 346 -2.20 -4.03 -18.44
N VAL A 347 -1.47 -2.91 -18.29
CA VAL A 347 -2.02 -1.54 -18.28
C VAL A 347 -1.90 -0.78 -19.59
N ARG A 348 -1.34 -1.40 -20.63
CA ARG A 348 -0.95 -0.71 -21.87
C ARG A 348 -2.08 0.08 -22.54
N ASN A 349 -3.30 -0.43 -22.48
CA ASN A 349 -4.46 0.15 -23.13
C ASN A 349 -5.46 0.78 -22.13
N CYS A 350 -5.12 0.81 -20.84
CA CYS A 350 -6.00 1.39 -19.82
C CYS A 350 -5.73 2.88 -19.68
N LYS A 351 -6.78 3.68 -19.69
CA LYS A 351 -6.74 5.14 -19.48
C LYS A 351 -7.31 5.52 -18.11
N SER A 352 -8.12 4.66 -17.52
CA SER A 352 -8.77 4.88 -16.23
C SER A 352 -9.07 3.54 -15.54
N GLU A 353 -9.40 3.58 -14.25
CA GLU A 353 -9.84 2.42 -13.49
C GLU A 353 -11.09 1.74 -14.08
N GLU A 354 -11.95 2.52 -14.76
CA GLU A 354 -13.18 1.99 -15.39
C GLU A 354 -12.90 1.08 -16.60
N ASP A 355 -11.73 1.21 -17.22
CA ASP A 355 -11.31 0.36 -18.35
C ASP A 355 -10.95 -1.08 -17.90
N TRP A 356 -10.90 -1.32 -16.59
CA TRP A 356 -10.43 -2.55 -15.95
C TRP A 356 -11.51 -3.58 -15.64
N LYS A 357 -12.49 -3.76 -16.47
CA LYS A 357 -13.49 -4.84 -16.27
C LYS A 357 -13.07 -6.08 -17.03
N ASN A 358 -12.56 -7.08 -16.31
CA ASN A 358 -12.20 -8.37 -16.88
C ASN A 358 -12.98 -9.48 -16.19
N LYS A 359 -13.42 -10.51 -16.97
CA LYS A 359 -14.20 -11.64 -16.43
C LYS A 359 -13.34 -12.65 -15.63
N TYR A 360 -12.01 -12.60 -15.76
CA TYR A 360 -11.10 -13.57 -15.15
C TYR A 360 -10.45 -13.08 -13.85
N PHE A 361 -10.42 -11.78 -13.61
CA PHE A 361 -9.87 -11.17 -12.41
C PHE A 361 -10.61 -9.87 -12.04
N SER A 362 -10.58 -9.52 -10.77
CA SER A 362 -11.13 -8.26 -10.28
C SER A 362 -10.08 -7.15 -10.25
N THR A 363 -10.52 -5.90 -10.30
CA THR A 363 -9.66 -4.71 -10.11
C THR A 363 -8.84 -4.83 -8.82
N LYS A 364 -9.47 -5.33 -7.73
CA LYS A 364 -8.79 -5.52 -6.44
C LYS A 364 -7.62 -6.51 -6.51
N GLN A 365 -7.73 -7.57 -7.33
CA GLN A 365 -6.61 -8.52 -7.52
C GLN A 365 -5.45 -7.87 -8.26
N VAL A 366 -5.74 -7.04 -9.26
CA VAL A 366 -4.71 -6.26 -9.97
C VAL A 366 -4.05 -5.26 -9.03
N GLN A 367 -4.84 -4.52 -8.26
CA GLN A 367 -4.33 -3.61 -7.25
C GLN A 367 -3.35 -4.32 -6.31
N ASN A 368 -3.75 -5.47 -5.79
CA ASN A 368 -2.94 -6.23 -4.84
C ASN A 368 -1.59 -6.69 -5.43
N ILE A 369 -1.53 -7.09 -6.72
CA ILE A 369 -0.25 -7.49 -7.31
C ILE A 369 0.67 -6.28 -7.54
N PHE A 370 0.12 -5.12 -7.93
CA PHE A 370 0.88 -3.89 -8.04
C PHE A 370 1.45 -3.44 -6.70
N GLU A 371 0.62 -3.44 -5.64
CA GLU A 371 1.05 -3.07 -4.28
C GLU A 371 2.16 -4.00 -3.79
N LYS A 372 2.00 -5.32 -3.95
CA LYS A 372 3.03 -6.30 -3.56
C LYS A 372 4.31 -6.12 -4.35
N ALA A 373 4.22 -5.95 -5.67
CA ALA A 373 5.39 -5.72 -6.52
C ALA A 373 6.13 -4.43 -6.13
N GLN A 374 5.39 -3.39 -5.81
CA GLN A 374 5.92 -2.10 -5.34
C GLN A 374 6.68 -2.26 -4.02
N ILE A 375 6.06 -2.89 -3.03
CA ILE A 375 6.66 -3.11 -1.71
C ILE A 375 7.94 -3.96 -1.84
N GLU A 376 7.87 -5.07 -2.55
CA GLU A 376 9.00 -6.00 -2.68
C GLU A 376 10.18 -5.35 -3.45
N SER A 377 9.91 -4.60 -4.51
CA SER A 377 10.95 -3.89 -5.27
C SER A 377 11.66 -2.82 -4.42
N VAL A 378 10.93 -2.16 -3.53
CA VAL A 378 11.49 -1.20 -2.56
C VAL A 378 12.35 -1.92 -1.51
N LEU A 379 11.87 -3.04 -0.97
CA LEU A 379 12.62 -3.85 0.00
C LEU A 379 13.96 -4.35 -0.57
N LEU A 380 13.99 -4.66 -1.86
CA LEU A 380 15.21 -5.05 -2.57
C LEU A 380 16.09 -3.85 -2.97
N SER A 381 15.70 -2.64 -2.57
CA SER A 381 16.39 -1.39 -2.94
C SER A 381 16.55 -1.17 -4.44
N ASN A 382 15.66 -1.75 -5.25
CA ASN A 382 15.64 -1.55 -6.70
C ASN A 382 14.67 -0.39 -7.05
N PHE A 383 15.09 0.82 -6.75
CA PHE A 383 14.25 2.01 -6.85
C PHE A 383 13.88 2.40 -8.28
N GLU A 384 14.75 2.15 -9.26
CA GLU A 384 14.46 2.39 -10.66
C GLU A 384 13.30 1.50 -11.14
N LEU A 385 13.34 0.23 -10.80
CA LEU A 385 12.25 -0.70 -11.10
C LEU A 385 10.96 -0.31 -10.38
N SER A 386 11.08 0.10 -9.09
CA SER A 386 9.94 0.59 -8.31
C SER A 386 9.26 1.79 -8.96
N LEU A 387 10.02 2.71 -9.53
CA LEU A 387 9.49 3.86 -10.26
C LEU A 387 8.75 3.44 -11.54
N ARG A 388 9.29 2.49 -12.31
CA ARG A 388 8.60 1.96 -13.51
C ARG A 388 7.27 1.27 -13.15
N ILE A 389 7.25 0.49 -12.07
CA ILE A 389 6.01 -0.13 -11.55
C ILE A 389 5.01 0.97 -11.16
N ASN A 390 5.48 2.02 -10.48
CA ASN A 390 4.63 3.15 -10.08
C ASN A 390 4.08 3.93 -11.28
N ASP A 391 4.86 4.12 -12.35
CA ASP A 391 4.39 4.77 -13.57
C ASP A 391 3.27 3.97 -14.26
N SER A 392 3.35 2.65 -14.19
CA SER A 392 2.29 1.76 -14.68
C SER A 392 1.06 1.80 -13.76
N LEU A 393 1.27 1.88 -12.46
CA LEU A 393 0.23 1.95 -11.44
C LEU A 393 -0.66 3.20 -11.59
N GLN A 394 -0.11 4.33 -12.02
CA GLN A 394 -0.87 5.56 -12.28
C GLN A 394 -2.02 5.39 -13.29
N LYS A 395 -1.94 4.39 -14.17
CA LYS A 395 -2.98 4.11 -15.17
C LYS A 395 -4.18 3.35 -14.61
N VAL A 396 -4.03 2.77 -13.43
CA VAL A 396 -5.00 1.82 -12.83
C VAL A 396 -5.60 2.38 -11.55
N PHE A 397 -4.81 3.17 -10.83
CA PHE A 397 -5.18 3.69 -9.53
C PHE A 397 -5.47 5.19 -9.61
N PRO A 398 -6.30 5.72 -8.71
CA PRO A 398 -6.42 7.16 -8.52
C PRO A 398 -5.06 7.82 -8.29
N LEU A 399 -4.89 9.01 -8.84
CA LEU A 399 -3.60 9.73 -8.82
C LEU A 399 -2.98 9.86 -7.43
N TYR A 400 -3.81 10.07 -6.42
CA TYR A 400 -3.32 10.22 -5.03
C TYR A 400 -2.63 8.97 -4.50
N ILE A 401 -3.07 7.78 -4.90
CA ILE A 401 -2.44 6.51 -4.51
C ILE A 401 -1.06 6.40 -5.15
N ALA A 402 -0.95 6.66 -6.45
CA ALA A 402 0.31 6.63 -7.17
C ALA A 402 1.32 7.64 -6.62
N LEU A 403 0.88 8.83 -6.28
CA LEU A 403 1.71 9.87 -5.64
C LEU A 403 2.20 9.42 -4.26
N SER A 404 1.34 8.79 -3.45
CA SER A 404 1.71 8.27 -2.12
C SER A 404 2.76 7.15 -2.24
N PHE A 405 2.57 6.19 -3.14
CA PHE A 405 3.57 5.14 -3.38
C PHE A 405 4.90 5.70 -3.88
N ARG A 406 4.87 6.66 -4.81
CA ARG A 406 6.09 7.31 -5.31
C ARG A 406 6.83 8.05 -4.20
N ALA A 407 6.10 8.68 -3.30
CA ALA A 407 6.65 9.31 -2.11
C ALA A 407 7.31 8.29 -1.16
N ASP A 408 6.71 7.10 -1.01
CA ASP A 408 7.26 6.04 -0.18
C ASP A 408 8.54 5.43 -0.80
N ILE A 409 8.63 5.33 -2.14
CA ILE A 409 9.88 4.94 -2.85
C ILE A 409 11.00 5.92 -2.52
N PHE A 410 10.75 7.22 -2.67
CA PHE A 410 11.77 8.24 -2.42
C PHE A 410 12.21 8.28 -0.95
N ASN A 411 11.28 8.09 -0.01
CA ASN A 411 11.61 7.98 1.41
C ASN A 411 12.54 6.77 1.69
N SER A 412 12.21 5.61 1.15
CA SER A 412 13.04 4.40 1.33
C SER A 412 14.40 4.55 0.66
N TRP A 413 14.46 5.20 -0.50
CA TRP A 413 15.72 5.50 -1.17
C TRP A 413 16.59 6.45 -0.36
N ALA A 414 15.99 7.48 0.25
CA ALA A 414 16.67 8.39 1.15
C ALA A 414 17.25 7.68 2.37
N GLU A 415 16.52 6.72 2.96
CA GLU A 415 17.01 5.93 4.10
C GLU A 415 18.20 5.05 3.71
N VAL A 416 18.20 4.44 2.53
CA VAL A 416 19.33 3.68 2.01
C VAL A 416 20.55 4.60 1.82
N LYS A 417 20.38 5.79 1.21
CA LYS A 417 21.47 6.76 1.05
C LYS A 417 22.05 7.23 2.39
N LEU A 418 21.20 7.41 3.39
CA LEU A 418 21.65 7.77 4.73
C LEU A 418 22.44 6.63 5.38
N LYS A 419 22.01 5.38 5.21
CA LYS A 419 22.72 4.19 5.69
C LYS A 419 24.08 4.05 5.00
N GLU A 420 24.13 4.13 3.67
CA GLU A 420 25.37 4.14 2.90
C GLU A 420 26.37 5.19 3.42
N SER A 421 25.86 6.39 3.81
CA SER A 421 26.69 7.46 4.36
C SER A 421 27.33 7.11 5.70
N SER A 422 26.77 6.18 6.47
CA SER A 422 27.31 5.73 7.76
C SER A 422 28.37 4.63 7.63
N GLU A 423 28.45 3.99 6.48
CA GLU A 423 29.37 2.87 6.21
C GLU A 423 30.66 3.31 5.49
N ILE A 424 30.77 4.59 5.11
CA ILE A 424 31.88 5.14 4.34
C ILE A 424 32.71 6.09 5.23
N SER A 425 34.01 6.13 5.02
CA SER A 425 34.94 7.02 5.76
C SER A 425 35.30 8.31 5.00
N ASP A 426 34.89 8.44 3.74
CA ASP A 426 35.18 9.61 2.89
C ASP A 426 34.20 10.76 3.19
N ASN A 427 34.68 11.82 3.80
CA ASN A 427 33.85 12.97 4.19
C ASN A 427 33.15 13.66 3.02
N ALA A 428 33.75 13.71 1.84
CA ALA A 428 33.12 14.32 0.67
C ALA A 428 31.93 13.47 0.17
N LYS A 429 32.11 12.15 0.12
CA LYS A 429 31.05 11.20 -0.24
C LYS A 429 29.96 11.15 0.81
N ILE A 430 30.31 11.18 2.10
CA ILE A 430 29.33 11.25 3.20
C ILE A 430 28.43 12.49 3.02
N LYS A 431 29.02 13.64 2.75
CA LYS A 431 28.29 14.90 2.53
C LYS A 431 27.35 14.80 1.32
N ALA A 432 27.84 14.26 0.20
CA ALA A 432 27.05 14.08 -1.01
C ALA A 432 25.86 13.11 -0.79
N LEU A 433 26.07 11.99 -0.11
CA LEU A 433 25.01 11.02 0.20
C LEU A 433 23.95 11.60 1.15
N LYS A 434 24.37 12.34 2.17
CA LYS A 434 23.44 13.05 3.07
C LYS A 434 22.62 14.11 2.35
N GLN A 435 23.25 14.84 1.42
CA GLN A 435 22.54 15.82 0.60
C GLN A 435 21.52 15.13 -0.30
N ALA A 436 21.92 14.08 -1.03
CA ALA A 436 20.99 13.29 -1.86
C ALA A 436 19.82 12.71 -1.05
N SER A 437 20.09 12.20 0.17
CA SER A 437 19.02 11.75 1.07
C SER A 437 18.05 12.87 1.45
N THR A 438 18.57 14.06 1.73
CA THR A 438 17.75 15.24 2.06
C THR A 438 16.86 15.65 0.89
N GLU A 439 17.40 15.71 -0.33
CA GLU A 439 16.65 16.04 -1.55
C GLU A 439 15.52 15.04 -1.80
N LEU A 440 15.81 13.73 -1.70
CA LEU A 440 14.81 12.68 -1.84
C LEU A 440 13.68 12.78 -0.78
N LEU A 441 14.01 13.14 0.48
CA LEU A 441 13.00 13.34 1.53
C LEU A 441 12.09 14.53 1.23
N ILE A 442 12.64 15.62 0.72
CA ILE A 442 11.88 16.81 0.32
C ILE A 442 10.97 16.48 -0.87
N ASP A 443 11.47 15.75 -1.86
CA ASP A 443 10.66 15.32 -3.01
C ASP A 443 9.54 14.37 -2.59
N ALA A 444 9.83 13.42 -1.69
CA ALA A 444 8.82 12.55 -1.11
C ALA A 444 7.73 13.35 -0.38
N ALA A 445 8.13 14.36 0.40
CA ALA A 445 7.17 15.22 1.10
C ALA A 445 6.32 16.05 0.12
N ASN A 446 6.92 16.62 -0.94
CA ASN A 446 6.21 17.34 -1.99
C ASN A 446 5.14 16.45 -2.66
N LEU A 447 5.44 15.18 -2.90
CA LEU A 447 4.48 14.21 -3.46
C LEU A 447 3.33 13.91 -2.50
N ASN A 448 3.61 13.76 -1.20
CA ASN A 448 2.55 13.57 -0.20
C ASN A 448 1.62 14.81 -0.12
N VAL A 449 2.16 16.01 -0.18
CA VAL A 449 1.34 17.24 -0.23
C VAL A 449 0.48 17.25 -1.50
N LYS A 450 1.03 16.85 -2.65
CA LYS A 450 0.24 16.72 -3.89
C LYS A 450 -0.85 15.67 -3.75
N SER A 451 -0.55 14.54 -3.12
CA SER A 451 -1.52 13.47 -2.82
C SER A 451 -2.63 13.98 -1.90
N SER A 452 -2.28 14.67 -0.81
CA SER A 452 -3.26 15.20 0.16
C SER A 452 -4.22 16.21 -0.42
N ASN A 453 -3.80 16.95 -1.44
CA ASN A 453 -4.61 17.98 -2.12
C ASN A 453 -5.55 17.41 -3.20
N GLN A 454 -5.53 16.10 -3.49
CA GLN A 454 -6.46 15.51 -4.44
C GLN A 454 -7.87 15.41 -3.81
N PRO A 455 -8.93 15.90 -4.50
CA PRO A 455 -10.30 15.87 -3.94
C PRO A 455 -10.77 14.46 -3.58
N GLU A 456 -10.34 13.47 -4.34
CA GLU A 456 -10.69 12.05 -4.15
C GLU A 456 -10.03 11.44 -2.90
N ASN A 457 -9.02 12.10 -2.34
CA ASN A 457 -8.25 11.65 -1.18
C ASN A 457 -8.72 12.25 0.15
N ALA A 458 -9.90 12.84 0.22
CA ALA A 458 -10.37 13.54 1.42
C ALA A 458 -10.25 12.70 2.70
N SER A 459 -10.53 11.39 2.63
CA SER A 459 -10.46 10.49 3.79
C SER A 459 -9.03 10.19 4.28
N ARG A 460 -8.01 10.33 3.43
CA ARG A 460 -6.60 10.06 3.76
C ARG A 460 -5.72 11.31 3.72
N SER A 461 -6.30 12.46 3.43
CA SER A 461 -5.56 13.72 3.29
C SER A 461 -4.72 14.05 4.52
N LEU A 462 -5.25 13.86 5.73
CA LEU A 462 -4.52 14.06 6.99
C LEU A 462 -3.36 13.07 7.15
N GLU A 463 -3.50 11.84 6.68
CA GLU A 463 -2.41 10.85 6.72
C GLU A 463 -1.26 11.27 5.80
N GLU A 464 -1.58 11.69 4.59
CA GLU A 464 -0.58 12.16 3.63
C GLU A 464 0.11 13.45 4.12
N LEU A 465 -0.63 14.38 4.72
CA LEU A 465 -0.03 15.56 5.36
C LEU A 465 0.90 15.16 6.51
N TRP A 466 0.52 14.18 7.31
CA TRP A 466 1.36 13.69 8.40
C TRP A 466 2.67 13.07 7.91
N LYS A 467 2.62 12.28 6.83
CA LYS A 467 3.81 11.78 6.16
C LYS A 467 4.69 12.91 5.64
N ALA A 468 4.09 13.92 4.99
CA ALA A 468 4.79 15.08 4.48
C ALA A 468 5.53 15.85 5.59
N ILE A 469 4.85 16.13 6.71
CA ILE A 469 5.44 16.77 7.88
C ILE A 469 6.68 16.02 8.36
N THR A 470 6.55 14.71 8.53
CA THR A 470 7.64 13.86 9.01
C THR A 470 8.86 13.91 8.07
N ARG A 471 8.62 13.90 6.75
CA ARG A 471 9.66 13.91 5.72
C ARG A 471 10.32 15.28 5.58
N TYR A 472 9.56 16.37 5.60
CA TYR A 472 10.13 17.73 5.62
C TYR A 472 10.98 17.96 6.86
N ARG A 473 10.56 17.48 8.02
CA ARG A 473 11.37 17.60 9.25
C ARG A 473 12.68 16.82 9.14
N LYS A 474 12.64 15.57 8.66
CA LYS A 474 13.84 14.76 8.40
C LYS A 474 14.75 15.43 7.35
N GLY A 475 14.17 16.02 6.30
CA GLY A 475 14.85 16.76 5.25
C GLY A 475 15.25 18.20 5.64
N LYS A 476 14.97 18.64 6.88
CA LYS A 476 15.27 19.99 7.41
C LYS A 476 14.68 21.15 6.59
N ASP A 477 13.60 20.90 5.86
CA ASP A 477 12.81 21.98 5.21
C ASP A 477 11.77 22.48 6.21
N LEU A 478 12.24 23.26 7.20
CA LEU A 478 11.42 23.76 8.30
C LEU A 478 10.24 24.64 7.83
N PRO A 479 10.41 25.55 6.84
CA PRO A 479 9.30 26.37 6.36
C PRO A 479 8.14 25.54 5.82
N LYS A 480 8.41 24.52 4.98
CA LYS A 480 7.37 23.64 4.44
C LYS A 480 6.79 22.71 5.50
N ALA A 481 7.61 22.25 6.45
CA ALA A 481 7.12 21.50 7.61
C ALA A 481 6.11 22.31 8.40
N GLN A 482 6.40 23.59 8.68
CA GLN A 482 5.50 24.50 9.38
C GLN A 482 4.19 24.72 8.60
N GLU A 483 4.27 24.96 7.28
CA GLU A 483 3.08 25.11 6.44
C GLU A 483 2.17 23.87 6.50
N CYS A 484 2.75 22.69 6.38
CA CYS A 484 2.00 21.42 6.45
C CYS A 484 1.41 21.18 7.84
N LEU A 485 2.13 21.52 8.93
CA LEU A 485 1.63 21.43 10.29
C LEU A 485 0.42 22.34 10.50
N LEU A 486 0.48 23.58 10.03
CA LEU A 486 -0.65 24.51 10.10
C LEU A 486 -1.87 24.00 9.32
N LYS A 487 -1.66 23.47 8.11
CA LYS A 487 -2.73 22.83 7.33
C LYS A 487 -3.34 21.65 8.07
N PHE A 488 -2.48 20.78 8.63
CA PHE A 488 -2.94 19.62 9.39
C PHE A 488 -3.77 20.06 10.61
N ILE A 489 -3.27 20.98 11.42
CA ILE A 489 -3.94 21.49 12.63
C ILE A 489 -5.32 22.09 12.29
N ASN A 490 -5.40 22.88 11.22
CA ASN A 490 -6.64 23.50 10.77
C ASN A 490 -7.69 22.48 10.27
N SER A 491 -7.23 21.34 9.77
CA SER A 491 -8.10 20.31 9.17
C SER A 491 -8.35 19.13 10.11
N ALA A 492 -7.58 18.98 11.20
CA ALA A 492 -7.55 17.78 12.02
C ALA A 492 -8.82 17.53 12.84
N GLY A 493 -9.62 18.57 13.15
CA GLY A 493 -10.84 18.40 13.93
C GLY A 493 -10.60 17.67 15.25
N THR A 494 -11.06 16.42 15.35
CA THR A 494 -10.90 15.55 16.53
C THR A 494 -9.77 14.52 16.38
N ASP A 495 -8.87 14.66 15.41
CA ASP A 495 -7.76 13.72 15.19
C ASP A 495 -6.87 13.65 16.44
N ASN A 496 -6.57 12.44 16.89
CA ASN A 496 -5.77 12.18 18.09
C ASN A 496 -4.33 12.68 18.00
N ARG A 497 -3.83 12.97 16.79
CA ARG A 497 -2.49 13.52 16.52
C ARG A 497 -2.42 15.03 16.70
N LEU A 498 -3.55 15.73 16.90
CA LEU A 498 -3.59 17.20 16.99
C LEU A 498 -2.65 17.74 18.05
N GLY A 499 -2.63 17.14 19.24
CA GLY A 499 -1.71 17.53 20.32
C GLY A 499 -0.24 17.37 19.93
N ASN A 500 0.09 16.26 19.25
CA ASN A 500 1.44 16.02 18.74
C ASN A 500 1.80 16.96 17.58
N ALA A 501 0.85 17.30 16.71
CA ALA A 501 1.07 18.28 15.64
C ALA A 501 1.44 19.66 16.19
N LEU A 502 0.72 20.11 17.23
CA LEU A 502 1.02 21.36 17.94
C LEU A 502 2.40 21.31 18.63
N TYR A 503 2.76 20.17 19.21
CA TYR A 503 4.10 19.96 19.75
C TYR A 503 5.17 20.09 18.65
N GLN A 504 4.99 19.38 17.53
CA GLN A 504 5.94 19.45 16.41
C GLN A 504 6.01 20.85 15.78
N LEU A 505 4.89 21.61 15.78
CA LEU A 505 4.89 23.00 15.34
C LEU A 505 5.77 23.87 16.26
N GLY A 506 5.65 23.68 17.57
CA GLY A 506 6.52 24.35 18.53
C GLY A 506 7.99 24.02 18.33
N ASP A 507 8.33 22.74 18.05
CA ASP A 507 9.70 22.35 17.74
C ASP A 507 10.23 23.07 16.48
N VAL A 508 9.46 23.07 15.39
CA VAL A 508 9.83 23.72 14.13
C VAL A 508 10.01 25.24 14.32
N GLN A 509 9.11 25.88 15.06
CA GLN A 509 9.19 27.32 15.37
C GLN A 509 10.42 27.63 16.23
N LYS A 510 10.73 26.80 17.22
CA LYS A 510 11.94 26.92 18.05
C LYS A 510 13.21 26.78 17.22
N GLU A 511 13.29 25.75 16.37
CA GLU A 511 14.42 25.52 15.47
C GLU A 511 14.60 26.68 14.44
N SER A 512 13.51 27.38 14.10
CA SER A 512 13.52 28.58 13.23
C SER A 512 13.83 29.88 13.99
N GLY A 513 14.04 29.83 15.31
CA GLY A 513 14.33 31.00 16.16
C GLY A 513 13.11 31.74 16.70
N ASN A 514 11.89 31.28 16.40
CA ASN A 514 10.63 31.91 16.81
C ASN A 514 10.18 31.39 18.18
N ILE A 515 10.91 31.76 19.23
CA ILE A 515 10.74 31.19 20.59
C ILE A 515 9.36 31.49 21.20
N ASP A 516 8.80 32.67 20.99
CA ASP A 516 7.51 33.05 21.58
C ASP A 516 6.33 32.33 20.91
N GLU A 517 6.40 32.14 19.58
CA GLU A 517 5.43 31.34 18.86
C GLU A 517 5.53 29.87 19.28
N ALA A 518 6.75 29.33 19.42
CA ALA A 518 6.99 27.99 19.92
C ALA A 518 6.37 27.78 21.30
N LYS A 519 6.58 28.72 22.23
CA LYS A 519 5.96 28.70 23.58
C LYS A 519 4.44 28.63 23.48
N SER A 520 3.82 29.43 22.61
CA SER A 520 2.37 29.45 22.39
C SER A 520 1.86 28.10 21.86
N SER A 521 2.56 27.53 20.88
CA SER A 521 2.23 26.21 20.30
C SER A 521 2.36 25.09 21.33
N TYR A 522 3.40 25.10 22.15
CA TYR A 522 3.58 24.14 23.25
C TYR A 522 2.46 24.25 24.30
N LEU A 523 2.12 25.46 24.73
CA LEU A 523 1.03 25.69 25.71
C LEU A 523 -0.32 25.20 25.13
N THR A 524 -0.55 25.39 23.83
CA THR A 524 -1.76 24.91 23.18
C THR A 524 -1.76 23.39 23.12
N SER A 525 -0.60 22.76 22.83
CA SER A 525 -0.43 21.31 22.80
C SER A 525 -0.78 20.65 24.14
N LEU A 526 -0.49 21.29 25.27
CA LEU A 526 -0.80 20.78 26.62
C LEU A 526 -2.31 20.61 26.88
N LYS A 527 -3.18 21.27 26.12
CA LYS A 527 -4.64 21.07 26.22
C LYS A 527 -5.06 19.67 25.75
N TYR A 528 -4.21 18.97 24.98
CA TYR A 528 -4.44 17.64 24.44
C TYR A 528 -3.57 16.63 25.17
N ARG A 529 -4.19 15.70 25.89
CA ARG A 529 -3.44 14.65 26.61
C ARG A 529 -2.85 13.63 25.62
N GLY A 530 -1.61 13.23 25.85
CA GLY A 530 -0.93 12.23 25.05
C GLY A 530 0.55 12.08 25.43
N PRO A 531 1.27 11.13 24.84
CA PRO A 531 2.69 10.87 25.14
C PRO A 531 3.59 12.10 24.91
N HIS A 532 3.21 12.98 23.99
CA HIS A 532 3.93 14.24 23.70
C HIS A 532 3.93 15.22 24.87
N THR A 533 2.98 15.12 25.79
CA THR A 533 2.79 16.08 26.90
C THR A 533 4.06 16.24 27.76
N TYR A 534 4.76 15.15 28.00
CA TYR A 534 6.00 15.17 28.79
C TYR A 534 7.13 15.90 28.06
N ASN A 535 7.27 15.67 26.75
CA ASN A 535 8.26 16.37 25.92
C ASN A 535 7.93 17.87 25.82
N VAL A 536 6.64 18.21 25.69
CA VAL A 536 6.20 19.62 25.66
C VAL A 536 6.60 20.35 26.94
N ARG A 537 6.34 19.77 28.13
CA ARG A 537 6.76 20.37 29.39
C ARG A 537 8.27 20.53 29.48
N TYR A 538 9.01 19.52 29.01
CA TYR A 538 10.46 19.62 28.96
C TYR A 538 10.94 20.78 28.06
N GLN A 539 10.36 20.94 26.85
CA GLN A 539 10.71 22.04 25.96
C GLN A 539 10.33 23.43 26.56
N LEU A 540 9.18 23.52 27.20
CA LEU A 540 8.80 24.75 27.93
C LEU A 540 9.79 25.07 29.05
N ALA A 541 10.21 24.07 29.81
CA ALA A 541 11.22 24.26 30.85
C ALA A 541 12.56 24.74 30.26
N LEU A 542 12.98 24.21 29.10
CA LEU A 542 14.19 24.70 28.42
C LEU A 542 14.05 26.19 28.03
N ILE A 543 12.90 26.59 27.49
CA ILE A 543 12.64 28.02 27.17
C ILE A 543 12.71 28.89 28.44
N HIS A 544 12.15 28.42 29.54
CA HIS A 544 12.24 29.14 30.84
C HIS A 544 13.68 29.22 31.33
N ILE A 545 14.49 28.17 31.16
CA ILE A 545 15.93 28.19 31.52
C ILE A 545 16.68 29.21 30.64
N GLU A 546 16.44 29.24 29.34
CA GLU A 546 17.06 30.20 28.40
C GLU A 546 16.73 31.65 28.75
N LYS A 547 15.51 31.90 29.25
CA LYS A 547 15.06 33.21 29.73
C LYS A 547 15.45 33.52 31.17
N ASN A 548 16.19 32.64 31.83
CA ASN A 548 16.59 32.70 33.25
C ASN A 548 15.39 32.72 34.21
N GLU A 549 14.24 32.17 33.77
CA GLU A 549 13.00 32.04 34.57
C GLU A 549 13.04 30.70 35.34
N LEU A 550 14.03 30.55 36.23
CA LEU A 550 14.36 29.22 36.83
C LEU A 550 13.24 28.67 37.73
N ASP A 551 12.40 29.52 38.36
CA ASP A 551 11.28 29.03 39.18
C ASP A 551 10.20 28.36 38.35
N GLN A 552 9.87 28.92 37.17
CA GLN A 552 8.89 28.37 36.27
C GLN A 552 9.43 27.08 35.59
N ALA A 553 10.73 27.04 35.29
CA ALA A 553 11.38 25.86 34.76
C ALA A 553 11.34 24.69 35.76
N GLU A 554 11.65 25.00 37.05
CA GLU A 554 11.61 24.01 38.13
C GLU A 554 10.19 23.45 38.31
N GLU A 555 9.18 24.34 38.44
CA GLU A 555 7.80 23.91 38.57
C GLU A 555 7.34 23.00 37.42
N THR A 556 7.66 23.40 36.20
CA THR A 556 7.29 22.60 34.98
C THR A 556 7.95 21.22 34.95
N LEU A 557 9.22 21.13 35.36
CA LEU A 557 9.95 19.85 35.42
C LEU A 557 9.47 18.97 36.58
N GLU A 558 9.18 19.56 37.76
CA GLU A 558 8.61 18.82 38.88
C GLU A 558 7.23 18.25 38.56
N GLN A 559 6.38 19.00 37.84
CA GLN A 559 5.12 18.47 37.33
C GLN A 559 5.34 17.24 36.42
N ASN A 560 6.35 17.28 35.55
CA ASN A 560 6.72 16.13 34.73
C ASN A 560 7.11 14.92 35.58
N LEU A 561 8.00 15.11 36.55
CA LEU A 561 8.49 14.03 37.42
C LEU A 561 7.39 13.45 38.31
N GLN A 562 6.44 14.25 38.77
CA GLN A 562 5.29 13.76 39.56
C GLN A 562 4.37 12.87 38.75
N LEU A 563 4.08 13.23 37.50
CA LEU A 563 3.20 12.47 36.60
C LEU A 563 3.86 11.18 36.15
N LEU A 564 5.18 11.20 35.90
CA LEU A 564 5.95 10.03 35.43
C LEU A 564 6.24 9.00 36.54
N ARG A 565 5.87 9.24 37.78
CA ARG A 565 6.05 8.25 38.88
C ARG A 565 5.32 6.94 38.64
N PHE A 566 4.25 6.95 37.87
CA PHE A 566 3.38 5.81 37.60
C PHE A 566 3.64 5.17 36.23
N GLU A 567 4.55 5.72 35.45
CA GLU A 567 4.93 5.22 34.14
C GLU A 567 6.35 4.64 34.17
N PRO A 568 6.68 3.65 33.31
CA PRO A 568 8.05 3.14 33.19
C PRO A 568 9.00 4.27 32.76
N ASP A 569 10.28 4.11 33.05
CA ASP A 569 11.33 5.07 32.73
C ASP A 569 11.24 5.52 31.26
N THR A 570 11.03 6.82 31.05
CA THR A 570 10.86 7.43 29.75
C THR A 570 12.00 8.41 29.44
N ASP A 571 12.26 8.65 28.18
CA ASP A 571 13.18 9.70 27.70
C ASP A 571 12.87 11.07 28.33
N ALA A 572 11.58 11.37 28.53
CA ALA A 572 11.16 12.63 29.16
C ALA A 572 11.50 12.68 30.66
N GLN A 573 11.43 11.56 31.39
CA GLN A 573 11.82 11.47 32.80
C GLN A 573 13.31 11.67 32.95
N GLU A 574 14.09 10.99 32.16
CA GLU A 574 15.54 11.11 32.11
C GLU A 574 15.96 12.57 31.87
N LYS A 575 15.47 13.18 30.81
CA LYS A 575 15.77 14.60 30.47
C LYS A 575 15.34 15.57 31.56
N SER A 576 14.19 15.33 32.19
CA SER A 576 13.69 16.20 33.27
C SER A 576 14.54 16.12 34.52
N LEU A 577 15.01 14.92 34.91
CA LEU A 577 15.90 14.72 36.07
C LEU A 577 17.25 15.43 35.88
N PHE A 578 17.88 15.31 34.72
CA PHE A 578 19.13 16.02 34.45
C PHE A 578 18.96 17.51 34.36
N ALA A 579 17.85 18.02 33.77
CA ALA A 579 17.58 19.44 33.64
C ALA A 579 17.33 20.07 35.00
N ILE A 580 16.54 19.43 35.87
CA ILE A 580 16.27 20.00 37.22
C ILE A 580 17.52 19.98 38.11
N GLY A 581 18.38 18.99 37.98
CA GLY A 581 19.68 18.97 38.64
C GLY A 581 20.55 20.16 38.21
N SER A 582 20.56 20.49 36.90
CA SER A 582 21.25 21.66 36.37
C SER A 582 20.70 22.98 36.90
N ILE A 583 19.37 23.13 37.03
CA ILE A 583 18.75 24.32 37.64
C ILE A 583 19.22 24.48 39.07
N PHE A 584 19.20 23.44 39.89
CA PHE A 584 19.67 23.52 41.27
C PHE A 584 21.15 23.84 41.35
N PHE A 585 21.97 23.37 40.40
CA PHE A 585 23.37 23.71 40.31
C PHE A 585 23.58 25.23 40.04
N GLN A 586 22.85 25.77 39.06
CA GLN A 586 22.87 27.22 38.77
C GLN A 586 22.48 28.06 39.97
N ARG A 587 21.48 27.63 40.76
CA ARG A 587 21.04 28.30 42.00
C ARG A 587 21.96 28.04 43.18
N LYS A 588 23.05 27.29 43.02
CA LYS A 588 23.95 26.88 44.08
C LYS A 588 23.25 26.12 45.24
N ASN A 589 22.12 25.48 44.96
CA ASN A 589 21.42 24.65 45.93
C ASN A 589 21.98 23.23 45.88
N TYR A 590 23.20 23.07 46.40
CA TYR A 590 23.98 21.83 46.24
C TYR A 590 23.35 20.60 46.89
N ARG A 591 22.54 20.74 47.94
CA ARG A 591 21.83 19.61 48.54
C ARG A 591 20.78 19.04 47.58
N MET A 592 20.06 19.91 46.85
CA MET A 592 19.11 19.45 45.84
C MET A 592 19.81 18.93 44.59
N VAL A 593 20.96 19.46 44.19
CA VAL A 593 21.82 18.91 43.14
C VAL A 593 22.15 17.47 43.45
N VAL A 594 22.65 17.20 44.65
CA VAL A 594 23.00 15.84 45.09
C VAL A 594 21.81 14.89 44.95
N ARG A 595 20.68 15.30 45.54
CA ARG A 595 19.46 14.46 45.52
C ARG A 595 19.01 14.09 44.08
N ARG A 596 18.99 15.09 43.18
CA ARG A 596 18.50 14.89 41.83
C ARG A 596 19.50 14.17 40.91
N TYR A 597 20.77 14.48 41.05
CA TYR A 597 21.78 13.82 40.22
C TYR A 597 22.14 12.40 40.71
N GLU A 598 22.10 12.12 42.01
CA GLU A 598 22.22 10.72 42.50
C GLU A 598 21.08 9.88 41.93
N GLU A 599 19.82 10.36 41.98
CA GLU A 599 18.65 9.68 41.37
C GLU A 599 18.82 9.51 39.86
N ALA A 600 19.23 10.56 39.13
CA ALA A 600 19.41 10.53 37.69
C ALA A 600 20.50 9.55 37.25
N LEU A 601 21.66 9.57 37.95
CA LEU A 601 22.81 8.74 37.65
C LEU A 601 22.62 7.26 38.01
N GLU A 602 21.88 6.97 39.05
CA GLU A 602 21.50 5.61 39.42
C GLU A 602 20.66 4.95 38.31
N ARG A 603 19.71 5.68 37.77
CA ARG A 603 18.78 5.19 36.73
C ARG A 603 19.39 5.26 35.32
N PHE A 604 20.05 6.36 35.00
CA PHE A 604 20.47 6.74 33.63
C PHE A 604 21.96 7.01 33.50
N GLY A 605 22.78 6.38 34.32
CA GLY A 605 24.22 6.64 34.40
C GLY A 605 25.06 6.38 33.15
N LYS A 606 24.45 5.75 32.11
CA LYS A 606 25.08 5.50 30.80
C LYS A 606 24.72 6.51 29.72
N ASN A 607 23.86 7.48 30.02
CA ASN A 607 23.42 8.50 29.09
C ASN A 607 24.51 9.55 28.79
N ASN A 608 24.36 10.23 27.66
CA ASN A 608 25.24 11.32 27.23
C ASN A 608 25.32 12.46 28.28
N GLN A 609 24.23 12.78 28.96
CA GLN A 609 24.19 13.84 29.99
C GLN A 609 24.89 13.43 31.30
N ALA A 610 25.09 12.14 31.51
CA ALA A 610 25.64 11.60 32.76
C ALA A 610 27.06 12.08 33.07
N VAL A 611 27.89 12.35 32.05
CA VAL A 611 29.28 12.86 32.25
C VAL A 611 29.23 14.28 32.84
N ARG A 612 28.43 15.16 32.24
CA ARG A 612 28.24 16.55 32.73
C ARG A 612 27.61 16.57 34.11
N ALA A 613 26.62 15.71 34.36
CA ALA A 613 25.96 15.59 35.65
C ALA A 613 26.92 15.09 36.74
N ARG A 614 27.79 14.13 36.44
CA ARG A 614 28.84 13.69 37.40
C ARG A 614 29.80 14.82 37.74
N LEU A 615 30.21 15.63 36.76
CA LEU A 615 31.09 16.78 37.02
C LEU A 615 30.42 17.78 37.97
N GLN A 616 29.15 18.13 37.71
CA GLN A 616 28.37 19.04 38.56
C GLN A 616 28.08 18.43 39.93
N LEU A 617 27.84 17.12 40.00
CA LEU A 617 27.66 16.41 41.28
C LEU A 617 28.91 16.39 42.12
N ALA A 618 30.07 16.10 41.54
CA ALA A 618 31.36 16.13 42.24
C ALA A 618 31.65 17.54 42.78
N GLU A 619 31.39 18.57 42.00
CA GLU A 619 31.49 19.95 42.43
C GLU A 619 30.49 20.29 43.55
N ALA A 620 29.25 19.84 43.46
CA ALA A 620 28.23 20.02 44.51
C ALA A 620 28.68 19.39 45.85
N TYR A 621 29.25 18.20 45.83
CA TYR A 621 29.84 17.56 47.04
C TYR A 621 30.96 18.38 47.59
N ARG A 622 31.86 18.92 46.75
CA ARG A 622 32.97 19.77 47.16
C ARG A 622 32.47 21.07 47.84
N GLN A 623 31.45 21.69 47.27
CA GLN A 623 30.84 22.91 47.82
C GLN A 623 30.10 22.64 49.15
N LEU A 624 29.43 21.48 49.30
CA LEU A 624 28.83 21.08 50.56
C LEU A 624 29.92 20.87 51.63
N ALA A 625 31.04 20.25 51.28
CA ALA A 625 32.15 20.10 52.18
C ALA A 625 32.70 21.46 52.63
N ASN A 626 32.84 22.43 51.72
CA ASN A 626 33.26 23.79 52.05
C ASN A 626 32.25 24.49 53.00
N GLN A 627 30.96 24.31 52.79
CA GLN A 627 29.89 24.83 53.68
C GLN A 627 30.04 24.23 55.09
N GLU A 628 30.24 22.95 55.24
CA GLU A 628 30.42 22.29 56.56
C GLU A 628 31.72 22.75 57.23
N GLN A 629 32.81 23.03 56.48
CA GLN A 629 34.03 23.60 56.98
C GLN A 629 33.77 25.04 57.50
N GLN A 630 33.04 25.84 56.75
CA GLN A 630 32.64 27.19 57.19
C GLN A 630 31.78 27.16 58.47
N ASN A 631 30.80 26.23 58.54
CA ASN A 631 29.98 26.02 59.73
C ASN A 631 30.82 25.64 60.94
N PHE A 632 31.86 24.78 60.74
CA PHE A 632 32.83 24.44 61.78
C PHE A 632 33.60 25.67 62.27
N ILE A 633 34.13 26.51 61.35
CA ILE A 633 34.90 27.71 61.70
C ILE A 633 34.02 28.75 62.39
N LEU A 634 32.80 29.01 61.89
CA LEU A 634 31.91 30.00 62.46
C LEU A 634 31.24 29.54 63.76
N GLY A 635 31.29 28.27 64.05
CA GLY A 635 30.71 27.62 65.22
C GLY A 635 31.59 27.63 66.46
N GLU A 636 32.45 28.66 66.69
CA GLU A 636 33.35 28.74 67.85
C GLU A 636 32.67 28.62 69.22
N LYS A 637 31.37 28.90 69.30
CA LYS A 637 30.55 28.79 70.51
C LYS A 637 29.66 27.52 70.56
N THR A 638 29.87 26.59 69.66
CA THR A 638 29.05 25.33 69.57
C THR A 638 29.65 24.25 70.46
N THR A 639 28.85 23.21 70.78
CA THR A 639 29.32 22.05 71.57
C THR A 639 30.33 21.23 70.80
N ASP A 640 31.21 20.50 71.50
CA ASP A 640 32.20 19.62 70.84
C ASP A 640 31.55 18.53 69.98
N GLU A 641 30.36 18.06 70.35
CA GLU A 641 29.58 17.12 69.51
C GLU A 641 29.20 17.73 68.17
N THR A 642 28.76 18.98 68.16
CA THR A 642 28.40 19.70 66.91
C THR A 642 29.60 19.92 66.03
N LYS A 643 30.79 20.27 66.64
CA LYS A 643 32.02 20.41 65.89
C LYS A 643 32.49 19.08 65.25
N THR A 644 32.37 17.97 66.02
CA THR A 644 32.69 16.63 65.51
C THR A 644 31.77 16.24 64.37
N HIS A 645 30.50 16.60 64.46
CA HIS A 645 29.52 16.39 63.38
C HIS A 645 29.90 17.14 62.10
N TYR A 646 30.23 18.44 62.20
CA TYR A 646 30.65 19.21 61.00
C TYR A 646 31.92 18.66 60.37
N GLN A 647 32.90 18.19 61.14
CA GLN A 647 34.12 17.57 60.62
C GLN A 647 33.83 16.21 59.94
N ALA A 648 32.92 15.42 60.49
CA ALA A 648 32.51 14.16 59.92
C ALA A 648 31.80 14.35 58.57
N GLU A 649 30.84 15.29 58.52
CA GLU A 649 30.10 15.60 57.27
C GLU A 649 31.04 16.24 56.23
N HIS A 650 31.96 17.15 56.63
CA HIS A 650 32.96 17.69 55.72
C HIS A 650 33.81 16.57 55.06
N ARG A 651 34.33 15.65 55.87
CA ARG A 651 35.14 14.53 55.34
C ARG A 651 34.30 13.60 54.46
N LYS A 652 33.05 13.34 54.82
CA LYS A 652 32.12 12.53 54.02
C LYS A 652 31.88 13.14 52.64
N TRP A 653 31.62 14.44 52.56
CA TRP A 653 31.38 15.15 51.31
C TRP A 653 32.64 15.23 50.44
N LEU A 654 33.80 15.44 51.04
CA LEU A 654 35.11 15.40 50.33
C LEU A 654 35.37 14.02 49.74
N GLN A 655 35.10 12.93 50.52
CA GLN A 655 35.28 11.58 50.04
C GLN A 655 34.39 11.30 48.84
N LYS A 656 33.06 11.61 48.92
CA LYS A 656 32.16 11.45 47.79
C LYS A 656 32.62 12.27 46.56
N SER A 657 33.06 13.49 46.76
CA SER A 657 33.58 14.33 45.69
C SER A 657 34.83 13.68 45.02
N ALA A 658 35.80 13.25 45.84
CA ALA A 658 37.03 12.61 45.34
C ALA A 658 36.72 11.37 44.54
N ASP A 659 35.85 10.50 45.04
CA ASP A 659 35.46 9.25 44.38
C ASP A 659 34.75 9.54 43.04
N THR A 660 33.83 10.53 43.04
CA THR A 660 33.13 10.93 41.82
C THR A 660 34.06 11.54 40.76
N TYR A 661 35.02 12.38 41.16
CA TYR A 661 36.05 12.88 40.26
C TYR A 661 36.97 11.78 39.73
N GLN A 662 37.32 10.79 40.57
CA GLN A 662 38.15 9.64 40.16
C GLN A 662 37.40 8.76 39.14
N ASP A 663 36.10 8.48 39.34
CA ASP A 663 35.27 7.78 38.38
C ASP A 663 35.17 8.58 37.07
N LEU A 664 35.00 9.92 37.18
CA LEU A 664 34.92 10.80 36.04
C LEU A 664 36.24 10.88 35.25
N GLU A 665 37.42 10.78 35.92
CA GLU A 665 38.72 10.72 35.26
C GLU A 665 38.82 9.54 34.30
N GLN A 666 38.27 8.38 34.67
CA GLN A 666 38.25 7.20 33.80
C GLN A 666 37.34 7.40 32.59
N LEU A 667 36.25 8.18 32.72
CA LEU A 667 35.30 8.47 31.65
C LEU A 667 35.75 9.63 30.76
N ALA A 668 36.59 10.53 31.25
CA ALA A 668 37.00 11.77 30.57
C ALA A 668 37.70 11.53 29.22
N ASP A 669 38.50 10.47 29.13
CA ASP A 669 39.24 10.10 27.92
C ASP A 669 38.41 9.14 27.00
N SER A 670 37.17 8.77 27.37
CA SER A 670 36.23 8.00 26.52
C SER A 670 35.65 8.87 25.39
N PRO A 671 35.13 8.27 24.30
CA PRO A 671 34.44 9.04 23.23
C PRO A 671 33.35 9.94 23.76
N LEU A 672 32.63 9.50 24.78
CA LEU A 672 31.55 10.26 25.42
C LEU A 672 32.14 11.44 26.24
N GLY A 673 33.20 11.22 27.01
CA GLY A 673 33.88 12.29 27.76
C GLY A 673 34.45 13.37 26.85
N ILE A 674 35.08 12.97 25.74
CA ILE A 674 35.65 13.91 24.75
C ILE A 674 34.56 14.80 24.13
N THR A 675 33.34 14.28 23.94
CA THR A 675 32.22 15.08 23.37
C THR A 675 31.53 15.98 24.38
N GLN A 676 31.56 15.64 25.67
CA GLN A 676 30.82 16.34 26.74
C GLN A 676 31.69 17.31 27.58
N LEU A 677 33.00 17.14 27.60
CA LEU A 677 33.92 17.91 28.40
C LEU A 677 34.94 18.61 27.51
N SER A 678 35.22 19.87 27.81
CA SER A 678 36.33 20.60 27.19
C SER A 678 37.69 19.98 27.60
N GLU A 679 38.77 20.26 26.85
CA GLU A 679 40.12 19.82 27.23
C GLU A 679 40.52 20.36 28.60
N GLU A 680 40.19 21.61 28.88
CA GLU A 680 40.45 22.23 30.17
C GLU A 680 39.72 21.51 31.32
N GLU A 681 38.45 21.22 31.16
CA GLU A 681 37.65 20.47 32.16
C GLU A 681 38.25 19.08 32.41
N ARG A 682 38.68 18.37 31.35
CA ARG A 682 39.29 17.04 31.48
C ARG A 682 40.64 17.06 32.25
N LEU A 683 41.40 18.13 32.11
CA LEU A 683 42.66 18.32 32.86
C LEU A 683 42.42 18.80 34.31
N LEU A 684 41.31 19.51 34.56
CA LEU A 684 40.90 20.01 35.89
C LEU A 684 40.38 18.87 36.79
N ILE A 685 39.74 17.85 36.25
CA ILE A 685 39.15 16.74 37.02
C ILE A 685 40.14 16.06 37.96
N PRO A 686 41.32 15.56 37.50
CA PRO A 686 42.32 14.95 38.41
C PRO A 686 42.90 15.95 39.41
N LEU A 687 43.00 17.22 39.03
CA LEU A 687 43.45 18.25 39.95
C LEU A 687 42.47 18.40 41.13
N LEU A 688 41.18 18.48 40.88
CA LEU A 688 40.14 18.60 41.90
C LEU A 688 40.01 17.33 42.76
N ALA A 689 40.21 16.15 42.18
CA ALA A 689 40.29 14.90 42.92
C ALA A 689 41.44 14.92 43.93
N ALA A 690 42.62 15.37 43.48
CA ALA A 690 43.81 15.47 44.32
C ALA A 690 43.61 16.50 45.45
N GLU A 691 42.97 17.65 45.17
CA GLU A 691 42.64 18.64 46.17
C GLU A 691 41.69 18.12 47.26
N CYS A 692 40.66 17.34 46.88
CA CYS A 692 39.77 16.69 47.84
C CYS A 692 40.56 15.72 48.75
N LYS A 693 41.47 14.90 48.20
CA LYS A 693 42.34 13.99 48.95
C LYS A 693 43.27 14.76 49.89
N PHE A 694 43.87 15.85 49.42
CA PHE A 694 44.72 16.73 50.23
C PHE A 694 43.91 17.31 51.44
N ASN A 695 42.70 17.86 51.19
CA ASN A 695 41.89 18.44 52.26
C ASN A 695 41.39 17.40 53.27
N MET A 696 41.36 16.11 52.90
CA MET A 696 41.08 15.02 53.87
C MET A 696 42.32 14.58 54.65
N GLY A 697 43.49 15.18 54.41
CA GLY A 697 44.75 14.77 55.03
C GLY A 697 45.41 13.52 54.38
N GLN A 698 44.89 13.07 53.23
CA GLN A 698 45.41 11.93 52.48
C GLN A 698 46.52 12.37 51.52
N TYR A 699 47.62 12.88 52.07
CA TYR A 699 48.67 13.58 51.29
C TYR A 699 49.37 12.67 50.32
N GLU A 700 49.66 11.39 50.66
CA GLU A 700 50.29 10.41 49.75
C GLU A 700 49.36 10.11 48.58
N ALA A 701 48.05 9.92 48.79
CA ALA A 701 47.07 9.71 47.75
C ALA A 701 46.97 10.90 46.80
N ALA A 702 46.93 12.11 47.37
CA ALA A 702 46.91 13.36 46.59
C ALA A 702 48.20 13.50 45.77
N MET A 703 49.37 13.20 46.34
CA MET A 703 50.67 13.22 45.68
C MET A 703 50.72 12.35 44.46
N LEU A 704 50.19 11.11 44.56
CA LEU A 704 50.13 10.16 43.43
C LEU A 704 49.35 10.74 42.23
N ILE A 705 48.20 11.40 42.49
CA ILE A 705 47.39 12.02 41.46
C ILE A 705 48.11 13.21 40.84
N TYR A 706 48.67 14.10 41.67
CA TYR A 706 49.46 15.24 41.18
C TYR A 706 50.64 14.83 40.33
N THR A 707 51.36 13.75 40.71
CA THR A 707 52.50 13.24 39.93
C THR A 707 52.03 12.74 38.54
N ARG A 708 50.94 12.01 38.48
CA ARG A 708 50.36 11.56 37.18
C ARG A 708 49.92 12.74 36.33
N LEU A 709 49.28 13.74 36.94
CA LEU A 709 48.83 14.94 36.26
C LEU A 709 49.99 15.75 35.71
N ALA A 710 51.05 15.99 36.51
CA ALA A 710 52.25 16.71 36.08
C ALA A 710 52.93 16.03 34.88
N ALA A 711 52.99 14.69 34.86
CA ALA A 711 53.53 13.94 33.75
C ALA A 711 52.65 14.08 32.46
N LYS A 712 51.32 14.06 32.59
CA LYS A 712 50.34 14.19 31.48
C LYS A 712 50.29 15.61 30.90
N THR A 713 50.56 16.65 31.73
CA THR A 713 50.43 18.07 31.38
C THR A 713 51.75 18.79 31.16
N ARG A 714 52.82 18.07 30.83
CA ARG A 714 54.14 18.65 30.63
C ARG A 714 54.10 19.79 29.61
N GLY A 715 54.61 20.98 30.01
CA GLY A 715 54.60 22.17 29.18
C GLY A 715 53.26 22.95 29.16
N LYS A 716 52.24 22.54 29.91
CA LYS A 716 50.99 23.25 30.07
C LYS A 716 50.85 23.89 31.44
N LYS A 717 49.95 24.91 31.57
CA LYS A 717 49.71 25.62 32.84
C LYS A 717 49.20 24.68 33.97
N GLU A 718 48.53 23.62 33.64
CA GLU A 718 48.00 22.59 34.58
C GLU A 718 49.13 21.86 35.29
N MET A 719 50.32 21.74 34.67
CA MET A 719 51.49 21.17 35.30
C MET A 719 51.95 22.00 36.52
N LEU A 720 51.84 23.33 36.43
CA LEU A 720 52.19 24.21 37.55
C LEU A 720 51.25 23.96 38.76
N HIS A 721 49.96 23.80 38.54
CA HIS A 721 48.99 23.45 39.57
C HIS A 721 49.31 22.11 40.23
N ALA A 722 49.70 21.11 39.44
CA ALA A 722 50.09 19.80 39.94
C ALA A 722 51.36 19.88 40.77
N LEU A 723 52.41 20.59 40.29
CA LEU A 723 53.65 20.83 41.04
C LEU A 723 53.39 21.60 42.34
N GLY A 724 52.55 22.64 42.29
CA GLY A 724 52.13 23.39 43.49
C GLY A 724 51.39 22.50 44.51
N GLY A 725 50.54 21.60 44.06
CA GLY A 725 49.91 20.57 44.87
C GLY A 725 50.89 19.62 45.53
N MET A 726 51.93 19.18 44.77
CA MET A 726 53.00 18.32 45.27
C MET A 726 53.81 19.06 46.37
N VAL A 727 54.13 20.33 46.16
CA VAL A 727 54.82 21.17 47.17
C VAL A 727 53.98 21.21 48.45
N ARG A 728 52.68 21.45 48.39
CA ARG A 728 51.77 21.45 49.55
C ARG A 728 51.78 20.08 50.27
N CYS A 729 51.71 18.99 49.54
CA CYS A 729 51.70 17.64 50.09
C CYS A 729 53.04 17.36 50.82
N HIS A 730 54.19 17.62 50.21
CA HIS A 730 55.51 17.45 50.86
C HIS A 730 55.65 18.33 52.07
N SER A 731 55.15 19.56 52.03
CA SER A 731 55.15 20.45 53.20
C SER A 731 54.32 19.88 54.36
N ALA A 732 53.11 19.38 54.07
CA ALA A 732 52.24 18.76 55.08
C ALA A 732 52.84 17.47 55.69
N LEU A 733 53.65 16.75 54.92
CA LEU A 733 54.36 15.55 55.36
C LEU A 733 55.72 15.85 56.05
N GLY A 734 56.12 17.14 56.17
CA GLY A 734 57.40 17.52 56.76
C GLY A 734 58.63 17.19 55.92
N GLN A 735 58.44 16.95 54.60
CA GLN A 735 59.51 16.50 53.65
C GLN A 735 60.17 17.72 52.98
N PHE A 736 60.85 18.57 53.72
CA PHE A 736 61.34 19.89 53.29
C PHE A 736 62.37 19.85 52.15
N ASP A 737 63.17 18.81 52.06
CA ASP A 737 64.14 18.63 50.95
C ASP A 737 63.37 18.47 49.60
N LEU A 738 62.30 17.69 49.59
CA LEU A 738 61.44 17.46 48.43
C LEU A 738 60.59 18.72 48.10
N VAL A 739 60.19 19.51 49.11
CA VAL A 739 59.57 20.82 48.89
C VAL A 739 60.52 21.73 48.08
N SER A 740 61.78 21.81 48.49
CA SER A 740 62.77 22.65 47.81
C SER A 740 63.04 22.19 46.36
N GLN A 741 63.11 20.90 46.16
CA GLN A 741 63.23 20.30 44.82
C GLN A 741 62.06 20.60 43.91
N ARG A 742 60.83 20.41 44.39
CA ARG A 742 59.57 20.67 43.60
C ARG A 742 59.39 22.15 43.35
N LEU A 743 59.77 23.04 44.28
CA LEU A 743 59.72 24.48 44.03
C LEU A 743 60.73 24.92 42.96
N ALA A 744 61.96 24.33 42.92
CA ALA A 744 62.91 24.57 41.85
C ALA A 744 62.40 24.11 40.47
N GLU A 745 61.74 22.93 40.42
CA GLU A 745 61.08 22.42 39.21
C GLU A 745 60.00 23.32 38.74
N LEU A 746 59.06 23.77 39.64
CA LEU A 746 57.99 24.69 39.35
C LEU A 746 58.53 26.01 38.81
N LYS A 747 59.54 26.60 39.43
CA LYS A 747 60.18 27.84 38.95
C LYS A 747 60.75 27.68 37.55
N SER A 748 61.45 26.56 37.29
CA SER A 748 61.96 26.26 35.94
C SER A 748 60.88 26.21 34.91
N GLN A 749 59.77 25.47 35.19
CA GLN A 749 58.64 25.33 34.25
C GLN A 749 57.91 26.67 34.07
N LEU A 750 57.83 27.51 35.11
CA LEU A 750 57.17 28.82 35.03
C LEU A 750 57.96 29.78 34.13
N ASN A 751 59.30 29.68 34.09
CA ASN A 751 60.14 30.49 33.18
C ASN A 751 59.84 30.21 31.69
N ASP A 752 59.35 29.04 31.37
CA ASP A 752 59.01 28.64 30.02
C ASP A 752 57.54 29.05 29.64
N MET A 753 56.78 29.63 30.57
CA MET A 753 55.38 30.07 30.37
C MET A 753 55.29 31.54 29.98
N ASP A 754 54.10 31.93 29.45
CA ASP A 754 53.79 33.30 29.10
C ASP A 754 53.80 34.25 30.31
N ASP A 755 54.07 35.53 30.08
CA ASP A 755 54.11 36.55 31.11
C ASP A 755 52.84 36.66 31.96
N SER A 756 51.69 36.41 31.39
CA SER A 756 50.41 36.41 32.11
C SER A 756 50.38 35.28 33.16
N VAL A 757 50.81 34.09 32.84
CA VAL A 757 50.86 32.93 33.75
C VAL A 757 51.90 33.15 34.81
N ARG A 758 53.07 33.76 34.46
CA ARG A 758 54.12 34.09 35.45
C ARG A 758 53.58 35.05 36.52
N LYS A 759 52.93 36.13 36.14
CA LYS A 759 52.35 37.09 37.08
C LYS A 759 51.29 36.49 37.99
N GLU A 760 50.51 35.52 37.49
CA GLU A 760 49.52 34.82 38.30
C GLU A 760 50.17 33.98 39.41
N TRP A 761 51.31 33.37 39.15
CA TRP A 761 51.98 32.47 40.10
C TRP A 761 53.01 33.13 41.02
N GLU A 762 53.48 34.38 40.73
CA GLU A 762 54.42 35.14 41.54
C GLU A 762 54.00 35.29 43.02
N PRO A 763 52.72 35.66 43.34
CA PRO A 763 52.30 35.81 44.75
C PRO A 763 52.36 34.47 45.49
N TRP A 764 51.97 33.36 44.84
CA TRP A 764 51.98 32.05 45.44
C TRP A 764 53.44 31.58 45.70
N LEU A 765 54.34 31.81 44.74
CA LEU A 765 55.79 31.48 44.88
C LEU A 765 56.45 32.30 46.00
N ALA A 766 56.11 33.55 46.14
CA ALA A 766 56.62 34.41 47.24
C ALA A 766 56.27 33.86 48.61
N ILE A 767 55.05 33.30 48.74
CA ILE A 767 54.58 32.68 49.99
C ILE A 767 55.24 31.31 50.18
N ALA A 768 55.23 30.46 49.15
CA ALA A 768 55.76 29.09 49.23
C ALA A 768 57.26 28.99 49.36
N SER A 769 58.00 30.07 48.97
CA SER A 769 59.50 30.16 49.08
C SER A 769 59.95 30.76 50.41
N LYS A 770 59.08 31.22 51.31
CA LYS A 770 59.53 31.68 52.63
C LYS A 770 60.11 30.53 53.42
N PRO A 771 61.26 30.77 54.10
CA PRO A 771 61.90 29.71 54.91
C PRO A 771 60.88 29.29 55.99
N ILE A 772 60.53 27.99 55.99
CA ILE A 772 59.72 27.39 57.04
C ILE A 772 60.57 27.44 58.33
N GLN A 773 60.19 28.39 59.24
CA GLN A 773 60.77 28.38 60.59
C GLN A 773 60.43 27.05 61.24
N LYS A 774 61.54 26.27 61.57
CA LYS A 774 61.45 24.99 62.26
C LYS A 774 60.81 25.16 63.65
#